data_7c6163642155117c53c5fedf39728087
#
_entry.id   7c6163642155117c53c5fedf39728087
#
_cell.length_a   1.000
_cell.length_b   1.000
_cell.length_c   1.000
_cell.angle_alpha   90.00
_cell.angle_beta   90.00
_cell.angle_gamma   90.00
#
_symmetry.space_group_name_H-M   'P 1'
#
loop_
_entity.id
_entity.type
_entity.pdbx_description
1 polymer ?
#
loop_
_entity_poly.entity_id
_entity_poly.type
_entity_poly.pdbx_seq_one_letter_code
_entity_poly.pdbx_strand_id
1 'polypeptide(L)'
;MLTVFINKLSSYLDEKEVAKIQRAYTYSEKCHSGQMRQSGDPYITHPLAVANILADMHMDHESLMAALLHDVIEDTGVTKGQISRRFGRTVADLVDGVSKLTEIEFETKAEQQAESFQKMTLAMSRDIRVVLVKLADRLHNMRTLGGLSPEKRRRVARETLDIYAPIAQRLGINDIRIEFEDLGFAAMYPLRHRRLREAMKAARKNRKEIVTEIHQAIELRLENESFDAVVKGREKHLWSIYQKMRTKKKSFRDIMDVFAFRLVVDNVDDCYRTLGMMHNIFKPVPGEFKDYIAIPKANGYQSLHTVLVGMHGVLIEVQIRTKEMEKMANYGIAAHWEYKAGGKTGDGHQRRATRWIQGLLEMQKQAGNSLEFLEHVKADLFPDEIYVFTPKGTIVELPSNATPIDFAYSVHTGLGDRCIACRVDGELTPLSQHLQSGQKIEIISTAGAQPNPNWLNFVVTAKARSAIRHFLKNQQHDESVDLGKRLLDQALANLGTKYNELKKSQIKSLLKETGAPTFEYVLQQIGLGNSVPFAVANLLIPANKRKISDDKKNSTLPVVIDASEGLLLQYARCCHPIHGDPILGHMTPGKGLVIHLESCRNLKEIRSNPEKCMPLTWSTVVTGEFPVEIKVEITPERGFIAALASRITEEDATIEQISVNEKDPYTSIVDVVLTVRDRIHLADILRRARSLTPVRRIYRVKNQ
;
A
#
# COMPACT_ATOMS: atom_id res chain seq x y z
N MET A 1 17.58 -26.93 31.05
CA MET A 1 17.38 -26.11 29.85
C MET A 1 18.71 -25.71 29.19
N LEU A 2 19.62 -25.06 29.88
CA LEU A 2 20.92 -24.63 29.31
C LEU A 2 21.72 -25.78 28.69
N THR A 3 21.82 -26.94 29.35
CA THR A 3 22.57 -28.12 28.86
C THR A 3 22.00 -28.62 27.51
N VAL A 4 20.68 -28.66 27.37
CA VAL A 4 20.03 -29.07 26.13
C VAL A 4 20.29 -28.07 25.01
N PHE A 5 20.24 -26.76 25.32
CA PHE A 5 20.59 -25.70 24.41
C PHE A 5 22.02 -25.80 23.89
N ILE A 6 22.98 -26.00 24.81
CA ILE A 6 24.40 -26.15 24.47
C ILE A 6 24.65 -27.37 23.58
N ASN A 7 24.05 -28.52 23.91
CA ASN A 7 24.19 -29.72 23.08
C ASN A 7 23.64 -29.49 21.67
N LYS A 8 22.54 -28.74 21.53
CA LYS A 8 22.03 -28.33 20.22
C LYS A 8 23.03 -27.45 19.45
N LEU A 9 23.64 -26.47 20.11
CA LEU A 9 24.62 -25.59 19.49
C LEU A 9 25.88 -26.34 19.02
N SER A 10 26.35 -27.29 19.80
CA SER A 10 27.53 -28.10 19.46
C SER A 10 27.34 -28.99 18.23
N SER A 11 26.10 -29.15 17.73
CA SER A 11 25.83 -29.88 16.50
C SER A 11 26.17 -29.12 15.21
N TYR A 12 26.32 -27.77 15.28
CA TYR A 12 26.56 -26.94 14.09
C TYR A 12 27.50 -25.74 14.32
N LEU A 13 27.91 -25.40 15.55
CA LEU A 13 28.86 -24.33 15.89
C LEU A 13 30.13 -24.93 16.47
N ASP A 14 31.25 -24.20 16.32
CA ASP A 14 32.52 -24.61 16.90
C ASP A 14 32.56 -24.35 18.44
N GLU A 15 33.50 -25.02 19.14
CA GLU A 15 33.63 -24.90 20.62
C GLU A 15 33.91 -23.46 21.07
N LYS A 16 34.61 -22.65 20.28
CA LYS A 16 34.93 -21.26 20.59
C LYS A 16 33.68 -20.38 20.52
N GLU A 17 32.83 -20.61 19.54
CA GLU A 17 31.56 -19.92 19.38
C GLU A 17 30.60 -20.28 20.50
N VAL A 18 30.46 -21.57 20.80
CA VAL A 18 29.65 -22.05 21.93
C VAL A 18 30.11 -21.43 23.27
N ALA A 19 31.42 -21.34 23.49
CA ALA A 19 31.97 -20.70 24.70
C ALA A 19 31.64 -19.18 24.78
N LYS A 20 31.55 -18.47 23.62
CA LYS A 20 31.13 -17.07 23.60
C LYS A 20 29.63 -16.94 23.98
N ILE A 21 28.79 -17.82 23.47
CA ILE A 21 27.36 -17.85 23.77
C ILE A 21 27.10 -18.15 25.25
N GLN A 22 27.85 -19.09 25.83
CA GLN A 22 27.79 -19.38 27.28
C GLN A 22 28.13 -18.16 28.13
N ARG A 23 29.16 -17.41 27.73
CA ARG A 23 29.53 -16.14 28.40
C ARG A 23 28.43 -15.09 28.30
N ALA A 24 27.76 -14.97 27.14
CA ALA A 24 26.63 -14.08 26.98
C ALA A 24 25.45 -14.49 27.87
N TYR A 25 25.13 -15.79 27.94
CA TYR A 25 24.11 -16.31 28.85
C TYR A 25 24.40 -15.95 30.32
N THR A 26 25.60 -16.28 30.83
CA THR A 26 26.00 -16.00 32.23
C THR A 26 25.96 -14.49 32.53
N TYR A 27 26.31 -13.65 31.55
CA TYR A 27 26.23 -12.20 31.68
C TYR A 27 24.78 -11.72 31.77
N SER A 28 23.90 -12.18 30.88
CA SER A 28 22.48 -11.87 30.90
C SER A 28 21.80 -12.33 32.20
N GLU A 29 22.08 -13.56 32.63
CA GLU A 29 21.57 -14.10 33.89
C GLU A 29 21.95 -13.23 35.10
N LYS A 30 23.22 -12.76 35.14
CA LYS A 30 23.68 -11.85 36.20
C LYS A 30 22.98 -10.49 36.13
N CYS A 31 22.77 -9.93 34.94
CA CYS A 31 22.11 -8.64 34.74
C CYS A 31 20.64 -8.68 35.19
N HIS A 32 19.94 -9.78 34.91
CA HIS A 32 18.52 -9.99 35.27
C HIS A 32 18.33 -10.70 36.61
N SER A 33 19.39 -10.77 37.46
CA SER A 33 19.32 -11.43 38.77
C SER A 33 18.24 -10.78 39.67
N GLY A 34 17.34 -11.61 40.20
CA GLY A 34 16.20 -11.16 41.00
C GLY A 34 14.96 -10.69 40.22
N GLN A 35 15.04 -10.57 38.90
CA GLN A 35 13.87 -10.27 38.07
C GLN A 35 13.07 -11.55 37.78
N MET A 36 11.73 -11.44 37.87
CA MET A 36 10.80 -12.54 37.63
C MET A 36 9.80 -12.15 36.56
N ARG A 37 9.39 -13.12 35.73
CA ARG A 37 8.31 -12.96 34.77
C ARG A 37 6.95 -13.00 35.48
N GLN A 38 5.88 -12.54 34.75
CA GLN A 38 4.51 -12.65 35.28
C GLN A 38 4.06 -14.12 35.50
N SER A 39 4.71 -15.08 34.87
CA SER A 39 4.50 -16.52 35.09
C SER A 39 5.13 -17.02 36.40
N GLY A 40 5.96 -16.23 37.08
CA GLY A 40 6.74 -16.64 38.25
C GLY A 40 8.08 -17.29 37.93
N ASP A 41 8.47 -17.41 36.69
CA ASP A 41 9.77 -17.94 36.29
C ASP A 41 10.85 -16.86 36.31
N PRO A 42 12.15 -17.23 36.57
CA PRO A 42 13.27 -16.30 36.45
C PRO A 42 13.34 -15.67 35.07
N TYR A 43 13.62 -14.35 34.97
CA TYR A 43 13.58 -13.61 33.69
C TYR A 43 14.47 -14.20 32.61
N ILE A 44 15.65 -14.75 32.97
CA ILE A 44 16.60 -15.38 32.02
C ILE A 44 16.00 -16.50 31.18
N THR A 45 14.88 -17.11 31.60
CA THR A 45 14.19 -18.15 30.84
C THR A 45 13.67 -17.61 29.51
N HIS A 46 13.34 -16.29 29.44
CA HIS A 46 12.89 -15.65 28.19
C HIS A 46 14.03 -15.49 27.17
N PRO A 47 15.13 -14.82 27.43
CA PRO A 47 16.24 -14.72 26.51
C PRO A 47 16.77 -16.08 26.04
N LEU A 48 16.80 -17.05 26.94
CA LEU A 48 17.20 -18.43 26.60
C LEU A 48 16.21 -19.08 25.63
N ALA A 49 14.92 -18.89 25.82
CA ALA A 49 13.90 -19.41 24.90
C ALA A 49 13.96 -18.73 23.53
N VAL A 50 14.20 -17.40 23.50
CA VAL A 50 14.40 -16.65 22.23
C VAL A 50 15.65 -17.16 21.50
N ALA A 51 16.76 -17.33 22.18
CA ALA A 51 17.97 -17.90 21.60
C ALA A 51 17.76 -19.35 21.10
N ASN A 52 16.94 -20.14 21.80
CA ASN A 52 16.62 -21.51 21.40
C ASN A 52 15.78 -21.56 20.10
N ILE A 53 14.85 -20.61 19.90
CA ILE A 53 14.09 -20.46 18.64
C ILE A 53 15.05 -20.15 17.48
N LEU A 54 16.04 -19.27 17.69
CA LEU A 54 17.04 -18.96 16.66
C LEU A 54 18.01 -20.11 16.42
N ALA A 55 18.32 -20.92 17.46
CA ALA A 55 19.12 -22.13 17.31
C ALA A 55 18.42 -23.20 16.48
N ASP A 56 17.09 -23.30 16.54
CA ASP A 56 16.29 -24.17 15.63
C ASP A 56 16.44 -23.74 14.15
N MET A 57 16.73 -22.48 13.91
CA MET A 57 16.97 -21.91 12.60
C MET A 57 18.47 -21.92 12.20
N HIS A 58 19.34 -22.55 12.98
CA HIS A 58 20.79 -22.63 12.81
C HIS A 58 21.46 -21.25 12.62
N MET A 59 21.04 -20.25 13.39
CA MET A 59 21.61 -18.90 13.33
C MET A 59 23.04 -18.84 13.88
N ASP A 60 23.78 -17.82 13.42
CA ASP A 60 25.16 -17.57 13.82
C ASP A 60 25.30 -17.21 15.30
N HIS A 61 26.53 -17.35 15.84
CA HIS A 61 26.81 -17.10 17.25
C HIS A 61 26.54 -15.64 17.67
N GLU A 62 26.72 -14.65 16.77
CA GLU A 62 26.43 -13.24 17.08
C GLU A 62 24.93 -12.99 17.26
N SER A 63 24.08 -13.59 16.41
CA SER A 63 22.63 -13.54 16.55
C SER A 63 22.14 -14.21 17.84
N LEU A 64 22.72 -15.35 18.20
CA LEU A 64 22.39 -16.06 19.44
C LEU A 64 22.82 -15.27 20.68
N MET A 65 24.00 -14.65 20.66
CA MET A 65 24.43 -13.73 21.73
C MET A 65 23.51 -12.51 21.81
N ALA A 66 23.12 -11.93 20.69
CA ALA A 66 22.19 -10.82 20.65
C ALA A 66 20.82 -11.21 21.23
N ALA A 67 20.32 -12.42 20.94
CA ALA A 67 19.09 -12.93 21.53
C ALA A 67 19.15 -13.13 23.04
N LEU A 68 20.30 -13.57 23.56
CA LEU A 68 20.52 -13.70 25.01
C LEU A 68 20.63 -12.35 25.73
N LEU A 69 21.01 -11.30 25.02
CA LEU A 69 21.30 -9.97 25.59
C LEU A 69 20.25 -8.90 25.19
N HIS A 70 19.20 -9.24 24.44
CA HIS A 70 18.33 -8.25 23.76
C HIS A 70 17.61 -7.31 24.75
N ASP A 71 17.21 -7.78 25.93
CA ASP A 71 16.52 -7.00 26.95
C ASP A 71 17.50 -6.34 27.98
N VAL A 72 18.79 -6.67 27.92
CA VAL A 72 19.76 -6.18 28.94
C VAL A 72 19.90 -4.65 28.90
N ILE A 73 19.80 -4.01 27.71
CA ILE A 73 19.88 -2.55 27.62
C ILE A 73 18.60 -1.91 28.16
N GLU A 74 17.43 -2.47 27.89
CA GLU A 74 16.13 -1.91 28.28
C GLU A 74 15.87 -2.09 29.79
N ASP A 75 16.14 -3.27 30.31
CA ASP A 75 15.70 -3.67 31.67
C ASP A 75 16.73 -3.48 32.76
N THR A 76 18.02 -3.21 32.43
CA THR A 76 19.09 -3.31 33.44
C THR A 76 20.07 -2.13 33.49
N GLY A 77 19.87 -1.04 32.81
CA GLY A 77 20.78 0.12 32.82
C GLY A 77 22.19 -0.14 32.22
N VAL A 78 22.42 -1.29 31.57
CA VAL A 78 23.66 -1.59 30.84
C VAL A 78 23.67 -0.80 29.54
N THR A 79 24.80 -0.15 29.25
CA THR A 79 24.93 0.67 28.03
C THR A 79 25.41 -0.16 26.84
N LYS A 80 25.06 0.28 25.63
CA LYS A 80 25.57 -0.28 24.36
C LYS A 80 27.09 -0.39 24.34
N GLY A 81 27.79 0.61 24.89
CA GLY A 81 29.26 0.61 24.97
C GLY A 81 29.84 -0.50 25.85
N GLN A 82 29.15 -0.91 26.89
CA GLN A 82 29.56 -2.03 27.76
C GLN A 82 29.39 -3.38 27.06
N ILE A 83 28.30 -3.56 26.31
CA ILE A 83 28.07 -4.75 25.48
C ILE A 83 29.13 -4.82 24.38
N SER A 84 29.39 -3.70 23.68
CA SER A 84 30.39 -3.64 22.59
C SER A 84 31.80 -4.05 23.06
N ARG A 85 32.23 -3.62 24.26
CA ARG A 85 33.54 -3.98 24.81
C ARG A 85 33.64 -5.47 25.15
N ARG A 86 32.54 -6.11 25.56
CA ARG A 86 32.55 -7.52 26.07
C ARG A 86 32.26 -8.54 24.97
N PHE A 87 31.36 -8.23 24.05
CA PHE A 87 30.80 -9.16 23.06
C PHE A 87 31.03 -8.73 21.61
N GLY A 88 31.64 -7.57 21.41
CA GLY A 88 31.92 -7.04 20.07
C GLY A 88 30.86 -6.06 19.57
N ARG A 89 31.25 -5.28 18.54
CA ARG A 89 30.43 -4.21 17.97
C ARG A 89 29.16 -4.76 17.29
N THR A 90 29.30 -5.86 16.55
CA THR A 90 28.16 -6.48 15.84
C THR A 90 27.04 -6.86 16.79
N VAL A 91 27.37 -7.56 17.89
CA VAL A 91 26.39 -7.95 18.90
C VAL A 91 25.74 -6.72 19.54
N ALA A 92 26.53 -5.69 19.88
CA ALA A 92 26.01 -4.46 20.46
C ALA A 92 25.09 -3.69 19.50
N ASP A 93 25.39 -3.69 18.19
CA ASP A 93 24.55 -3.06 17.17
C ASP A 93 23.25 -3.83 16.95
N LEU A 94 23.26 -5.17 16.99
CA LEU A 94 22.08 -6.01 16.95
C LEU A 94 21.17 -5.77 18.15
N VAL A 95 21.72 -5.79 19.37
CA VAL A 95 20.97 -5.56 20.62
C VAL A 95 20.33 -4.16 20.60
N ASP A 96 21.10 -3.10 20.29
CA ASP A 96 20.60 -1.72 20.16
C ASP A 96 19.50 -1.59 19.11
N GLY A 97 19.62 -2.35 18.01
CA GLY A 97 18.60 -2.40 16.97
C GLY A 97 17.28 -3.01 17.45
N VAL A 98 17.34 -4.08 18.24
CA VAL A 98 16.16 -4.74 18.83
C VAL A 98 15.49 -3.84 19.86
N SER A 99 16.26 -3.22 20.78
CA SER A 99 15.77 -2.33 21.84
C SER A 99 15.04 -1.11 21.28
N LYS A 100 15.61 -0.44 20.28
CA LYS A 100 14.99 0.74 19.64
C LYS A 100 13.64 0.47 18.98
N LEU A 101 13.31 -0.79 18.75
CA LEU A 101 11.99 -1.18 18.23
C LEU A 101 10.91 -1.23 19.33
N THR A 102 11.29 -1.20 20.60
CA THR A 102 10.39 -1.39 21.75
C THR A 102 9.99 -0.06 22.40
N GLU A 103 10.85 0.98 22.36
CA GLU A 103 10.63 2.28 23.02
C GLU A 103 9.71 3.21 22.25
N ILE A 104 8.40 3.30 22.58
CA ILE A 104 7.55 4.39 22.06
C ILE A 104 6.27 4.58 22.90
N GLU A 105 5.98 5.83 23.31
CA GLU A 105 4.69 6.34 23.78
C GLU A 105 3.95 7.07 22.64
N PHE A 106 2.63 6.85 22.49
CA PHE A 106 1.86 7.36 21.35
C PHE A 106 0.49 7.92 21.71
N GLU A 107 0.04 8.90 20.94
CA GLU A 107 -1.29 9.51 21.07
C GLU A 107 -2.40 8.67 20.40
N THR A 108 -2.13 7.99 19.26
CA THR A 108 -3.11 7.14 18.57
C THR A 108 -2.58 5.75 18.21
N LYS A 109 -3.48 4.73 18.18
CA LYS A 109 -3.13 3.34 17.85
C LYS A 109 -2.62 3.15 16.41
N ALA A 110 -3.10 3.94 15.46
CA ALA A 110 -2.72 3.82 14.07
C ALA A 110 -1.33 4.41 13.81
N GLU A 111 -1.01 5.54 14.44
CA GLU A 111 0.32 6.15 14.41
C GLU A 111 1.36 5.25 15.07
N GLN A 112 0.99 4.62 16.17
CA GLN A 112 1.84 3.63 16.86
C GLN A 112 2.29 2.50 15.93
N GLN A 113 1.34 1.89 15.20
CA GLN A 113 1.65 0.82 14.25
C GLN A 113 2.53 1.29 13.11
N ALA A 114 2.25 2.48 12.58
CA ALA A 114 2.98 3.06 11.46
C ALA A 114 4.44 3.36 11.82
N GLU A 115 4.68 3.96 12.97
CA GLU A 115 6.01 4.34 13.43
C GLU A 115 6.85 3.13 13.89
N SER A 116 6.21 2.15 14.55
CA SER A 116 6.86 0.87 14.88
C SER A 116 7.32 0.15 13.62
N PHE A 117 6.49 0.14 12.57
CA PHE A 117 6.87 -0.47 11.30
C PHE A 117 7.99 0.32 10.60
N GLN A 118 7.95 1.64 10.65
CA GLN A 118 8.98 2.51 10.09
C GLN A 118 10.35 2.29 10.74
N LYS A 119 10.40 2.22 12.08
CA LYS A 119 11.62 1.91 12.83
C LYS A 119 12.15 0.52 12.51
N MET A 120 11.25 -0.45 12.40
CA MET A 120 11.61 -1.82 12.02
C MET A 120 12.22 -1.88 10.61
N THR A 121 11.68 -1.16 9.64
CA THR A 121 12.23 -1.04 8.28
C THR A 121 13.65 -0.43 8.31
N LEU A 122 13.87 0.60 9.11
CA LEU A 122 15.19 1.21 9.31
C LEU A 122 16.19 0.24 9.96
N ALA A 123 15.75 -0.53 10.93
CA ALA A 123 16.60 -1.54 11.56
C ALA A 123 16.95 -2.68 10.59
N MET A 124 15.96 -3.17 9.83
CA MET A 124 16.17 -4.18 8.78
C MET A 124 17.18 -3.74 7.72
N SER A 125 17.20 -2.47 7.38
CA SER A 125 18.11 -1.94 6.36
C SER A 125 19.57 -1.94 6.80
N ARG A 126 19.83 -1.91 8.10
CA ARG A 126 21.18 -1.98 8.69
C ARG A 126 21.65 -3.42 8.81
N ASP A 127 20.85 -4.26 9.42
CA ASP A 127 21.11 -5.69 9.57
C ASP A 127 19.79 -6.46 9.74
N ILE A 128 19.50 -7.36 8.80
CA ILE A 128 18.24 -8.14 8.80
C ILE A 128 18.13 -9.06 10.02
N ARG A 129 19.26 -9.42 10.67
CA ARG A 129 19.28 -10.26 11.86
C ARG A 129 18.52 -9.64 13.04
N VAL A 130 18.45 -8.30 13.10
CA VAL A 130 17.63 -7.57 14.11
C VAL A 130 16.17 -8.03 14.07
N VAL A 131 15.61 -8.20 12.88
CA VAL A 131 14.23 -8.65 12.71
C VAL A 131 14.07 -10.12 13.08
N LEU A 132 15.05 -10.97 12.74
CA LEU A 132 15.02 -12.39 13.13
C LEU A 132 14.98 -12.55 14.66
N VAL A 133 15.81 -11.80 15.38
CA VAL A 133 15.77 -11.76 16.86
C VAL A 133 14.42 -11.26 17.35
N LYS A 134 13.86 -10.19 16.74
CA LYS A 134 12.55 -9.65 17.15
C LYS A 134 11.38 -10.58 16.83
N LEU A 135 11.43 -11.33 15.74
CA LEU A 135 10.43 -12.37 15.44
C LEU A 135 10.48 -13.51 16.47
N ALA A 136 11.69 -13.94 16.86
CA ALA A 136 11.87 -14.96 17.89
C ALA A 136 11.40 -14.48 19.28
N ASP A 137 11.71 -13.23 19.66
CA ASP A 137 11.19 -12.59 20.87
C ASP A 137 9.65 -12.56 20.85
N ARG A 138 9.06 -12.04 19.78
CA ARG A 138 7.62 -11.98 19.63
C ARG A 138 6.98 -13.37 19.69
N LEU A 139 7.62 -14.39 19.12
CA LEU A 139 7.10 -15.77 19.15
C LEU A 139 7.06 -16.31 20.57
N HIS A 140 8.13 -16.11 21.34
CA HIS A 140 8.14 -16.52 22.73
C HIS A 140 7.08 -15.76 23.56
N ASN A 141 6.91 -14.46 23.33
CA ASN A 141 5.85 -13.66 23.95
C ASN A 141 4.44 -14.17 23.57
N MET A 142 4.21 -14.60 22.34
CA MET A 142 2.96 -15.21 21.91
C MET A 142 2.70 -16.57 22.59
N ARG A 143 3.71 -17.39 22.78
CA ARG A 143 3.63 -18.67 23.51
C ARG A 143 3.26 -18.46 24.98
N THR A 144 3.65 -17.34 25.57
CA THR A 144 3.45 -17.01 27.00
C THR A 144 2.31 -16.02 27.27
N LEU A 145 1.41 -15.77 26.29
CA LEU A 145 0.27 -14.86 26.43
C LEU A 145 -0.69 -15.21 27.58
N GLY A 146 -0.67 -16.46 28.08
CA GLY A 146 -1.56 -16.93 29.13
C GLY A 146 -1.55 -16.09 30.41
N GLY A 147 -0.41 -15.50 30.77
CA GLY A 147 -0.25 -14.65 31.95
C GLY A 147 -0.81 -13.24 31.85
N LEU A 148 -1.20 -12.79 30.64
CA LEU A 148 -1.69 -11.42 30.41
C LEU A 148 -3.20 -11.31 30.58
N SER A 149 -3.69 -10.08 30.89
CA SER A 149 -5.13 -9.76 30.87
C SER A 149 -5.74 -9.98 29.47
N PRO A 150 -7.03 -10.33 29.36
CA PRO A 150 -7.68 -10.59 28.08
C PRO A 150 -7.55 -9.45 27.05
N GLU A 151 -7.56 -8.21 27.51
CA GLU A 151 -7.42 -7.02 26.64
C GLU A 151 -5.99 -6.90 26.10
N LYS A 152 -4.99 -7.03 26.97
CA LYS A 152 -3.57 -6.98 26.62
C LYS A 152 -3.21 -8.14 25.67
N ARG A 153 -3.75 -9.35 25.94
CA ARG A 153 -3.60 -10.52 25.09
C ARG A 153 -4.13 -10.28 23.67
N ARG A 154 -5.34 -9.72 23.53
CA ARG A 154 -5.93 -9.39 22.21
C ARG A 154 -5.13 -8.32 21.48
N ARG A 155 -4.61 -7.31 22.21
CA ARG A 155 -3.77 -6.26 21.60
C ARG A 155 -2.50 -6.84 21.00
N VAL A 156 -1.74 -7.64 21.78
CA VAL A 156 -0.50 -8.28 21.33
C VAL A 156 -0.76 -9.23 20.15
N ALA A 157 -1.84 -10.02 20.23
CA ALA A 157 -2.22 -10.95 19.16
C ALA A 157 -2.58 -10.22 17.86
N ARG A 158 -3.31 -9.11 17.93
CA ARG A 158 -3.66 -8.30 16.75
C ARG A 158 -2.41 -7.72 16.11
N GLU A 159 -1.55 -7.09 16.88
CA GLU A 159 -0.28 -6.54 16.39
C GLU A 159 0.57 -7.62 15.71
N THR A 160 0.62 -8.83 16.31
CA THR A 160 1.36 -9.96 15.74
C THR A 160 0.76 -10.40 14.40
N LEU A 161 -0.56 -10.50 14.29
CA LEU A 161 -1.23 -10.88 13.04
C LEU A 161 -1.16 -9.80 11.96
N ASP A 162 -1.17 -8.51 12.36
CA ASP A 162 -1.21 -7.38 11.42
C ASP A 162 0.19 -6.98 10.93
N ILE A 163 1.26 -7.24 11.71
CA ILE A 163 2.62 -6.78 11.40
C ILE A 163 3.61 -7.95 11.30
N TYR A 164 3.77 -8.75 12.37
CA TYR A 164 4.86 -9.73 12.45
C TYR A 164 4.63 -10.96 11.58
N ALA A 165 3.41 -11.48 11.51
CA ALA A 165 3.10 -12.63 10.66
C ALA A 165 3.30 -12.32 9.15
N PRO A 166 2.87 -11.17 8.61
CA PRO A 166 3.20 -10.74 7.25
C PRO A 166 4.69 -10.60 6.97
N ILE A 167 5.45 -10.05 7.91
CA ILE A 167 6.91 -9.92 7.77
C ILE A 167 7.56 -11.31 7.73
N ALA A 168 7.17 -12.22 8.63
CA ALA A 168 7.66 -13.60 8.60
C ALA A 168 7.31 -14.29 7.26
N GLN A 169 6.12 -14.03 6.71
CA GLN A 169 5.72 -14.52 5.38
C GLN A 169 6.62 -13.96 4.27
N ARG A 170 6.91 -12.65 4.28
CA ARG A 170 7.74 -12.00 3.26
C ARG A 170 9.19 -12.45 3.32
N LEU A 171 9.70 -12.74 4.52
CA LEU A 171 11.02 -13.31 4.74
C LEU A 171 11.08 -14.84 4.50
N GLY A 172 9.96 -15.47 4.19
CA GLY A 172 9.87 -16.91 3.93
C GLY A 172 9.92 -17.80 5.19
N ILE A 173 9.86 -17.22 6.40
CA ILE A 173 9.96 -17.95 7.68
C ILE A 173 8.57 -18.51 8.04
N ASN A 174 8.17 -19.55 7.32
CA ASN A 174 6.81 -20.06 7.42
C ASN A 174 6.48 -20.72 8.76
N ASP A 175 7.45 -21.36 9.42
CA ASP A 175 7.20 -22.01 10.71
C ASP A 175 6.79 -20.98 11.76
N ILE A 176 7.52 -19.88 11.87
CA ILE A 176 7.17 -18.78 12.78
C ILE A 176 5.84 -18.12 12.37
N ARG A 177 5.64 -17.87 11.07
CA ARG A 177 4.38 -17.31 10.57
C ARG A 177 3.16 -18.13 10.97
N ILE A 178 3.22 -19.42 10.74
CA ILE A 178 2.13 -20.37 11.03
C ILE A 178 1.81 -20.36 12.53
N GLU A 179 2.83 -20.38 13.37
CA GLU A 179 2.65 -20.37 14.81
C GLU A 179 2.09 -19.02 15.30
N PHE A 180 2.53 -17.88 14.72
CA PHE A 180 1.92 -16.58 14.97
C PHE A 180 0.44 -16.56 14.63
N GLU A 181 0.08 -17.10 13.47
CA GLU A 181 -1.30 -17.15 12.98
C GLU A 181 -2.18 -18.01 13.89
N ASP A 182 -1.73 -19.19 14.31
CA ASP A 182 -2.50 -20.10 15.15
C ASP A 182 -2.65 -19.58 16.58
N LEU A 183 -1.57 -19.08 17.20
CA LEU A 183 -1.60 -18.47 18.54
C LEU A 183 -2.42 -17.15 18.54
N GLY A 184 -2.24 -16.33 17.50
CA GLY A 184 -3.00 -15.10 17.30
C GLY A 184 -4.49 -15.37 17.11
N PHE A 185 -4.85 -16.37 16.32
CA PHE A 185 -6.23 -16.78 16.13
C PHE A 185 -6.87 -17.27 17.42
N ALA A 186 -6.16 -18.11 18.19
CA ALA A 186 -6.62 -18.58 19.49
C ALA A 186 -6.85 -17.43 20.48
N ALA A 187 -5.98 -16.42 20.50
CA ALA A 187 -6.07 -15.28 21.39
C ALA A 187 -7.16 -14.27 20.97
N MET A 188 -7.32 -14.02 19.65
CA MET A 188 -8.30 -13.07 19.12
C MET A 188 -9.73 -13.63 19.10
N TYR A 189 -9.90 -14.90 18.73
CA TYR A 189 -11.19 -15.53 18.51
C TYR A 189 -11.30 -16.92 19.19
N PRO A 190 -11.18 -17.00 20.51
CA PRO A 190 -11.06 -18.29 21.24
C PRO A 190 -12.20 -19.26 21.00
N LEU A 191 -13.45 -18.77 20.89
CA LEU A 191 -14.61 -19.61 20.62
C LEU A 191 -14.59 -20.19 19.19
N ARG A 192 -14.24 -19.35 18.19
CA ARG A 192 -14.16 -19.80 16.79
C ARG A 192 -13.03 -20.78 16.60
N HIS A 193 -11.87 -20.49 17.19
CA HIS A 193 -10.70 -21.38 17.17
C HIS A 193 -11.04 -22.74 17.76
N ARG A 194 -11.71 -22.81 18.94
CA ARG A 194 -12.11 -24.07 19.58
C ARG A 194 -13.07 -24.85 18.69
N ARG A 195 -14.16 -24.23 18.21
CA ARG A 195 -15.14 -24.89 17.32
C ARG A 195 -14.51 -25.42 16.05
N LEU A 196 -13.61 -24.65 15.43
CA LEU A 196 -12.95 -25.06 14.21
C LEU A 196 -11.98 -26.22 14.45
N ARG A 197 -11.26 -26.22 15.59
CA ARG A 197 -10.40 -27.30 16.03
C ARG A 197 -11.18 -28.60 16.26
N GLU A 198 -12.33 -28.53 16.92
CA GLU A 198 -13.22 -29.66 17.16
C GLU A 198 -13.77 -30.21 15.84
N ALA A 199 -14.25 -29.36 14.95
CA ALA A 199 -14.71 -29.75 13.63
C ALA A 199 -13.61 -30.43 12.80
N MET A 200 -12.38 -29.91 12.86
CA MET A 200 -11.23 -30.54 12.20
C MET A 200 -10.89 -31.91 12.75
N LYS A 201 -10.90 -32.06 14.08
CA LYS A 201 -10.67 -33.38 14.72
C LYS A 201 -11.75 -34.41 14.30
N ALA A 202 -13.01 -34.01 14.25
CA ALA A 202 -14.12 -34.87 13.82
C ALA A 202 -13.97 -35.27 12.33
N ALA A 203 -13.67 -34.29 11.46
CA ALA A 203 -13.45 -34.54 10.04
C ALA A 203 -12.30 -35.55 9.78
N ARG A 204 -11.21 -35.42 10.56
CA ARG A 204 -10.06 -36.38 10.47
C ARG A 204 -10.43 -37.79 10.87
N LYS A 205 -11.16 -37.96 11.97
CA LYS A 205 -11.54 -39.29 12.43
C LYS A 205 -12.33 -40.04 11.37
N ASN A 206 -13.24 -39.37 10.69
CA ASN A 206 -14.11 -39.93 9.67
C ASN A 206 -13.40 -40.25 8.33
N ARG A 207 -12.18 -39.75 8.12
CA ARG A 207 -11.45 -39.86 6.83
C ARG A 207 -10.05 -40.47 6.96
N LYS A 208 -9.71 -40.96 8.15
CA LYS A 208 -8.38 -41.51 8.42
C LYS A 208 -8.03 -42.69 7.49
N GLU A 209 -8.99 -43.55 7.21
CA GLU A 209 -8.81 -44.70 6.33
C GLU A 209 -8.46 -44.24 4.91
N ILE A 210 -9.23 -43.35 4.33
CA ILE A 210 -8.98 -42.79 2.97
C ILE A 210 -7.60 -42.15 2.86
N VAL A 211 -7.19 -41.38 3.88
CA VAL A 211 -5.85 -40.75 3.91
C VAL A 211 -4.76 -41.82 3.95
N THR A 212 -4.97 -42.86 4.72
CA THR A 212 -4.01 -43.99 4.83
C THR A 212 -3.92 -44.76 3.51
N GLU A 213 -5.03 -45.04 2.84
CA GLU A 213 -5.06 -45.71 1.54
C GLU A 213 -4.34 -44.88 0.47
N ILE A 214 -4.58 -43.58 0.41
CA ILE A 214 -3.89 -42.68 -0.52
C ILE A 214 -2.39 -42.63 -0.23
N HIS A 215 -2.01 -42.55 1.03
CA HIS A 215 -0.60 -42.55 1.44
C HIS A 215 0.10 -43.83 1.00
N GLN A 216 -0.50 -44.99 1.26
CA GLN A 216 0.01 -46.31 0.86
C GLN A 216 0.12 -46.45 -0.66
N ALA A 217 -0.87 -45.95 -1.41
CA ALA A 217 -0.82 -45.99 -2.88
C ALA A 217 0.34 -45.14 -3.44
N ILE A 218 0.64 -43.98 -2.81
CA ILE A 218 1.79 -43.12 -3.18
C ILE A 218 3.09 -43.86 -2.85
N GLU A 219 3.24 -44.38 -1.63
CA GLU A 219 4.45 -45.11 -1.20
C GLU A 219 4.73 -46.34 -2.07
N LEU A 220 3.73 -47.17 -2.32
CA LEU A 220 3.86 -48.35 -3.18
C LEU A 220 4.33 -47.97 -4.59
N ARG A 221 3.84 -46.89 -5.16
CA ARG A 221 4.27 -46.41 -6.47
C ARG A 221 5.73 -45.96 -6.47
N LEU A 222 6.17 -45.25 -5.43
CA LEU A 222 7.55 -44.79 -5.28
C LEU A 222 8.51 -46.01 -5.09
N GLU A 223 8.11 -46.97 -4.28
CA GLU A 223 8.86 -48.22 -4.06
C GLU A 223 9.02 -49.04 -5.34
N ASN A 224 7.94 -49.20 -6.12
CA ASN A 224 7.96 -49.93 -7.39
C ASN A 224 8.91 -49.33 -8.44
N GLU A 225 9.12 -48.03 -8.39
CA GLU A 225 10.07 -47.30 -9.26
C GLU A 225 11.47 -47.19 -8.62
N SER A 226 11.69 -47.81 -7.44
CA SER A 226 12.92 -47.67 -6.63
C SER A 226 13.32 -46.19 -6.42
N PHE A 227 12.33 -45.38 -6.10
CA PHE A 227 12.48 -43.91 -6.04
C PHE A 227 12.51 -43.45 -4.59
N ASP A 228 13.61 -42.76 -4.19
CA ASP A 228 13.76 -42.25 -2.83
C ASP A 228 13.01 -40.92 -2.67
N ALA A 229 11.88 -40.95 -1.98
CA ALA A 229 11.09 -39.77 -1.65
C ALA A 229 10.43 -39.93 -0.28
N VAL A 230 10.43 -38.90 0.51
CA VAL A 230 9.76 -38.86 1.81
C VAL A 230 8.35 -38.30 1.65
N VAL A 231 7.34 -39.15 1.92
CA VAL A 231 5.93 -38.77 1.87
C VAL A 231 5.46 -38.29 3.25
N LYS A 232 4.96 -37.05 3.36
CA LYS A 232 4.42 -36.49 4.60
C LYS A 232 3.01 -35.97 4.39
N GLY A 233 2.06 -36.41 5.25
CA GLY A 233 0.75 -35.75 5.31
C GLY A 233 0.91 -34.28 5.79
N ARG A 234 0.29 -33.34 5.13
CA ARG A 234 0.29 -31.93 5.50
C ARG A 234 -1.04 -31.54 6.12
N GLU A 235 -0.98 -30.95 7.29
CA GLU A 235 -2.16 -30.38 7.93
C GLU A 235 -2.42 -28.94 7.45
N LYS A 236 -3.70 -28.64 7.18
CA LYS A 236 -4.12 -27.24 6.95
C LYS A 236 -4.23 -26.52 8.28
N HIS A 237 -3.64 -25.34 8.36
CA HIS A 237 -3.67 -24.51 9.56
C HIS A 237 -5.05 -23.89 9.79
N LEU A 238 -5.48 -23.80 11.05
CA LEU A 238 -6.81 -23.33 11.44
C LEU A 238 -7.07 -21.89 10.97
N TRP A 239 -6.06 -21.01 11.07
CA TRP A 239 -6.16 -19.64 10.60
C TRP A 239 -6.41 -19.56 9.09
N SER A 240 -5.68 -20.34 8.30
CA SER A 240 -5.83 -20.37 6.84
C SER A 240 -7.21 -20.85 6.42
N ILE A 241 -7.78 -21.85 7.13
CA ILE A 241 -9.15 -22.33 6.92
C ILE A 241 -10.14 -21.20 7.24
N TYR A 242 -10.00 -20.57 8.41
CA TYR A 242 -10.86 -19.45 8.84
C TYR A 242 -10.85 -18.30 7.84
N GLN A 243 -9.67 -17.90 7.36
CA GLN A 243 -9.53 -16.84 6.35
C GLN A 243 -10.23 -17.23 5.03
N LYS A 244 -10.03 -18.45 4.53
CA LYS A 244 -10.72 -18.94 3.31
C LYS A 244 -12.24 -18.96 3.48
N MET A 245 -12.76 -19.35 4.65
CA MET A 245 -14.20 -19.28 4.94
C MET A 245 -14.72 -17.85 4.87
N ARG A 246 -13.97 -16.91 5.42
CA ARG A 246 -14.35 -15.48 5.49
C ARG A 246 -14.27 -14.79 4.13
N THR A 247 -13.17 -14.98 3.40
CA THR A 247 -12.91 -14.27 2.13
C THR A 247 -13.66 -14.87 0.95
N LYS A 248 -13.71 -16.20 0.86
CA LYS A 248 -14.37 -16.90 -0.25
C LYS A 248 -15.84 -17.24 0.04
N LYS A 249 -16.37 -16.89 1.24
CA LYS A 249 -17.73 -17.22 1.70
C LYS A 249 -18.07 -18.74 1.53
N LYS A 250 -17.04 -19.61 1.62
CA LYS A 250 -17.20 -21.07 1.50
C LYS A 250 -17.46 -21.71 2.86
N SER A 251 -18.22 -22.80 2.88
CA SER A 251 -18.46 -23.57 4.10
C SER A 251 -17.19 -24.32 4.54
N PHE A 252 -17.14 -24.74 5.81
CA PHE A 252 -16.05 -25.56 6.32
C PHE A 252 -15.89 -26.87 5.53
N ARG A 253 -17.02 -27.50 5.12
CA ARG A 253 -17.01 -28.74 4.33
C ARG A 253 -16.30 -28.55 3.00
N ASP A 254 -16.63 -27.49 2.26
CA ASP A 254 -16.05 -27.20 0.94
C ASP A 254 -14.54 -26.95 0.99
N ILE A 255 -14.01 -26.51 2.14
CA ILE A 255 -12.59 -26.24 2.33
C ILE A 255 -11.83 -27.47 2.80
N MET A 256 -12.49 -28.36 3.55
CA MET A 256 -11.87 -29.57 4.12
C MET A 256 -11.86 -30.79 3.18
N ASP A 257 -12.52 -30.68 2.03
CA ASP A 257 -12.59 -31.82 1.07
C ASP A 257 -11.27 -32.03 0.29
N VAL A 258 -10.22 -31.25 0.58
CA VAL A 258 -8.91 -31.40 -0.05
C VAL A 258 -7.89 -31.88 0.99
N PHE A 259 -7.33 -33.06 0.79
CA PHE A 259 -6.19 -33.57 1.56
C PHE A 259 -4.89 -33.01 0.99
N ALA A 260 -3.91 -32.81 1.82
CA ALA A 260 -2.63 -32.31 1.39
C ALA A 260 -1.50 -33.27 1.73
N PHE A 261 -0.66 -33.57 0.75
CA PHE A 261 0.55 -34.37 0.89
C PHE A 261 1.76 -33.58 0.44
N ARG A 262 2.88 -33.86 1.07
CA ARG A 262 4.17 -33.30 0.71
C ARG A 262 5.14 -34.41 0.39
N LEU A 263 5.76 -34.35 -0.79
CA LEU A 263 6.80 -35.27 -1.22
C LEU A 263 8.12 -34.50 -1.26
N VAL A 264 9.11 -35.02 -0.56
CA VAL A 264 10.46 -34.43 -0.49
C VAL A 264 11.44 -35.36 -1.17
N VAL A 265 12.13 -34.87 -2.18
CA VAL A 265 13.07 -35.60 -3.03
C VAL A 265 14.47 -34.95 -2.99
N ASP A 266 15.46 -35.53 -3.63
CA ASP A 266 16.84 -35.08 -3.53
C ASP A 266 17.18 -33.93 -4.50
N ASN A 267 16.68 -33.97 -5.72
CA ASN A 267 17.04 -32.99 -6.76
C ASN A 267 15.81 -32.50 -7.56
N VAL A 268 16.02 -31.49 -8.40
CA VAL A 268 14.97 -30.84 -9.18
C VAL A 268 14.37 -31.75 -10.24
N ASP A 269 15.18 -32.54 -10.92
CA ASP A 269 14.70 -33.48 -11.95
C ASP A 269 13.78 -34.53 -11.34
N ASP A 270 14.09 -34.97 -10.14
CA ASP A 270 13.26 -35.90 -9.38
C ASP A 270 11.91 -35.25 -8.96
N CYS A 271 11.84 -33.93 -8.78
CA CYS A 271 10.54 -33.25 -8.55
C CYS A 271 9.61 -33.43 -9.75
N TYR A 272 10.12 -33.25 -10.99
CA TYR A 272 9.31 -33.38 -12.20
C TYR A 272 8.97 -34.86 -12.51
N ARG A 273 9.90 -35.80 -12.24
CA ARG A 273 9.61 -37.24 -12.32
C ARG A 273 8.51 -37.66 -11.36
N THR A 274 8.58 -37.19 -10.12
CA THR A 274 7.57 -37.44 -9.09
C THR A 274 6.21 -36.88 -9.50
N LEU A 275 6.16 -35.68 -10.11
CA LEU A 275 4.93 -35.10 -10.65
C LEU A 275 4.29 -36.06 -11.69
N GLY A 276 5.09 -36.58 -12.64
CA GLY A 276 4.63 -37.54 -13.64
C GLY A 276 4.07 -38.82 -13.00
N MET A 277 4.74 -39.34 -11.97
CA MET A 277 4.26 -40.51 -11.22
C MET A 277 2.90 -40.22 -10.53
N MET A 278 2.75 -39.06 -9.88
CA MET A 278 1.52 -38.67 -9.21
C MET A 278 0.36 -38.51 -10.21
N HIS A 279 0.60 -37.90 -11.39
CA HIS A 279 -0.40 -37.77 -12.46
C HIS A 279 -0.79 -39.10 -13.11
N ASN A 280 0.07 -40.08 -13.03
CA ASN A 280 -0.26 -41.46 -13.47
C ASN A 280 -1.19 -42.17 -12.48
N ILE A 281 -0.95 -42.04 -11.17
CA ILE A 281 -1.79 -42.67 -10.14
C ILE A 281 -3.15 -41.97 -10.06
N PHE A 282 -3.15 -40.64 -10.03
CA PHE A 282 -4.32 -39.80 -9.82
C PHE A 282 -4.46 -38.77 -10.95
N LYS A 283 -5.67 -38.48 -11.39
CA LYS A 283 -5.89 -37.55 -12.50
C LYS A 283 -5.82 -36.12 -12.03
N PRO A 284 -5.04 -35.22 -12.70
CA PRO A 284 -4.94 -33.84 -12.32
C PRO A 284 -6.24 -33.06 -12.62
N VAL A 285 -6.57 -32.12 -11.74
CA VAL A 285 -7.65 -31.16 -11.96
C VAL A 285 -7.13 -30.07 -12.90
N PRO A 286 -7.78 -29.85 -14.07
CA PRO A 286 -7.34 -28.82 -15.01
C PRO A 286 -7.25 -27.43 -14.39
N GLY A 287 -6.16 -26.70 -14.67
CA GLY A 287 -5.94 -25.35 -14.15
C GLY A 287 -5.41 -25.24 -12.71
N GLU A 288 -5.33 -26.36 -11.96
CA GLU A 288 -4.86 -26.36 -10.57
C GLU A 288 -3.41 -26.84 -10.43
N PHE A 289 -2.62 -26.78 -11.49
CA PHE A 289 -1.17 -27.01 -11.46
C PHE A 289 -0.42 -25.68 -11.38
N LYS A 290 0.59 -25.61 -10.50
CA LYS A 290 1.46 -24.43 -10.33
C LYS A 290 2.91 -24.85 -10.17
N ASP A 291 3.76 -24.33 -11.04
CA ASP A 291 5.20 -24.57 -11.02
C ASP A 291 5.93 -23.39 -10.36
N TYR A 292 6.18 -23.52 -9.06
CA TYR A 292 6.99 -22.55 -8.32
C TYR A 292 8.49 -22.92 -8.28
N ILE A 293 8.92 -23.98 -9.00
CA ILE A 293 10.34 -24.26 -9.19
C ILE A 293 10.87 -23.43 -10.34
N ALA A 294 10.18 -23.43 -11.48
CA ALA A 294 10.53 -22.63 -12.64
C ALA A 294 10.31 -21.14 -12.39
N ILE A 295 9.24 -20.78 -11.66
CA ILE A 295 8.88 -19.39 -11.32
C ILE A 295 8.72 -19.30 -9.79
N PRO A 296 9.83 -19.10 -9.04
CA PRO A 296 9.79 -18.98 -7.58
C PRO A 296 8.99 -17.78 -7.11
N LYS A 297 8.28 -17.91 -5.99
CA LYS A 297 7.59 -16.78 -5.36
C LYS A 297 8.57 -15.67 -4.92
N ALA A 298 8.08 -14.46 -4.70
CA ALA A 298 8.87 -13.30 -4.25
C ALA A 298 9.70 -13.56 -2.99
N ASN A 299 9.18 -14.36 -2.07
CA ASN A 299 9.89 -14.78 -0.85
C ASN A 299 10.86 -15.96 -1.09
N GLY A 300 11.06 -16.37 -2.35
CA GLY A 300 11.96 -17.47 -2.72
C GLY A 300 11.37 -18.87 -2.54
N TYR A 301 10.10 -19.01 -2.20
CA TYR A 301 9.46 -20.31 -2.08
C TYR A 301 9.43 -21.05 -3.42
N GLN A 302 9.87 -22.32 -3.42
CA GLN A 302 9.89 -23.21 -4.56
C GLN A 302 9.18 -24.52 -4.22
N SER A 303 8.33 -25.00 -5.11
CA SER A 303 7.65 -26.31 -5.02
C SER A 303 6.79 -26.52 -6.29
N LEU A 304 6.56 -27.74 -6.72
CA LEU A 304 5.47 -28.05 -7.62
C LEU A 304 4.20 -28.25 -6.80
N HIS A 305 3.09 -27.67 -7.23
CA HIS A 305 1.77 -27.84 -6.62
C HIS A 305 0.83 -28.40 -7.66
N THR A 306 0.14 -29.46 -7.34
CA THR A 306 -0.91 -30.03 -8.19
C THR A 306 -2.08 -30.49 -7.34
N VAL A 307 -3.30 -30.33 -7.85
CA VAL A 307 -4.52 -30.88 -7.26
C VAL A 307 -4.97 -32.07 -8.10
N LEU A 308 -5.18 -33.21 -7.45
CA LEU A 308 -5.49 -34.49 -8.09
C LEU A 308 -6.84 -34.99 -7.59
N VAL A 309 -7.52 -35.77 -8.43
CA VAL A 309 -8.70 -36.54 -8.03
C VAL A 309 -8.21 -37.89 -7.55
N GLY A 310 -8.22 -38.10 -6.24
CA GLY A 310 -7.81 -39.33 -5.58
C GLY A 310 -8.91 -40.38 -5.52
N MET A 311 -8.68 -41.43 -4.72
CA MET A 311 -9.64 -42.47 -4.47
C MET A 311 -10.96 -41.89 -3.94
N HIS A 312 -12.07 -42.55 -4.28
CA HIS A 312 -13.43 -42.12 -3.90
C HIS A 312 -13.81 -40.68 -4.35
N GLY A 313 -13.12 -40.10 -5.38
CA GLY A 313 -13.39 -38.78 -5.89
C GLY A 313 -12.92 -37.65 -4.96
N VAL A 314 -12.09 -37.95 -3.97
CA VAL A 314 -11.58 -36.95 -3.02
C VAL A 314 -10.44 -36.13 -3.66
N LEU A 315 -10.46 -34.82 -3.46
CA LEU A 315 -9.40 -33.96 -3.96
C LEU A 315 -8.14 -34.03 -3.07
N ILE A 316 -6.99 -34.17 -3.72
CA ILE A 316 -5.67 -34.28 -3.09
C ILE A 316 -4.80 -33.15 -3.60
N GLU A 317 -4.30 -32.28 -2.70
CA GLU A 317 -3.24 -31.34 -3.01
C GLU A 317 -1.88 -31.98 -2.77
N VAL A 318 -1.05 -32.07 -3.79
CA VAL A 318 0.31 -32.61 -3.69
C VAL A 318 1.32 -31.50 -3.90
N GLN A 319 2.27 -31.38 -2.95
CA GLN A 319 3.39 -30.46 -3.00
C GLN A 319 4.68 -31.26 -3.11
N ILE A 320 5.48 -30.99 -4.17
CA ILE A 320 6.71 -31.72 -4.45
C ILE A 320 7.87 -30.72 -4.43
N ARG A 321 8.94 -31.03 -3.69
CA ARG A 321 10.11 -30.16 -3.56
C ARG A 321 11.35 -30.93 -3.09
N THR A 322 12.52 -30.35 -3.27
CA THR A 322 13.76 -30.92 -2.77
C THR A 322 13.95 -30.69 -1.27
N LYS A 323 14.91 -31.42 -0.66
CA LYS A 323 15.32 -31.21 0.75
C LYS A 323 15.76 -29.77 1.01
N GLU A 324 16.46 -29.13 0.05
CA GLU A 324 16.87 -27.73 0.14
C GLU A 324 15.68 -26.77 0.07
N MET A 325 14.75 -26.99 -0.88
CA MET A 325 13.52 -26.22 -0.99
C MET A 325 12.65 -26.37 0.27
N GLU A 326 12.66 -27.55 0.92
CA GLU A 326 11.97 -27.77 2.21
C GLU A 326 12.56 -26.91 3.32
N LYS A 327 13.89 -26.86 3.47
CA LYS A 327 14.57 -25.99 4.42
C LYS A 327 14.24 -24.50 4.14
N MET A 328 14.32 -24.11 2.87
CA MET A 328 13.97 -22.75 2.46
C MET A 328 12.50 -22.39 2.71
N ALA A 329 11.60 -23.32 2.49
CA ALA A 329 10.18 -23.12 2.73
C ALA A 329 9.85 -22.96 4.23
N ASN A 330 10.61 -23.56 5.13
CA ASN A 330 10.38 -23.50 6.58
C ASN A 330 11.09 -22.28 7.21
N TYR A 331 12.36 -22.07 6.90
CA TYR A 331 13.23 -21.09 7.56
C TYR A 331 13.53 -19.83 6.73
N GLY A 332 13.13 -19.82 5.44
CA GLY A 332 13.30 -18.66 4.57
C GLY A 332 14.73 -18.13 4.53
N ILE A 333 14.87 -16.81 4.72
CA ILE A 333 16.17 -16.16 4.68
C ILE A 333 17.15 -16.67 5.74
N ALA A 334 16.67 -17.21 6.87
CA ALA A 334 17.51 -17.75 7.93
C ALA A 334 18.26 -19.02 7.49
N ALA A 335 17.71 -19.85 6.59
CA ALA A 335 18.36 -21.04 6.04
C ALA A 335 19.68 -20.75 5.34
N HIS A 336 19.91 -19.51 4.88
CA HIS A 336 21.17 -19.12 4.20
C HIS A 336 22.35 -18.83 5.15
N TRP A 337 22.09 -18.62 6.44
CA TRP A 337 23.19 -18.41 7.39
C TRP A 337 24.04 -19.67 7.59
N GLU A 338 23.45 -20.85 7.48
CA GLU A 338 24.14 -22.15 7.53
C GLU A 338 25.17 -22.29 6.38
N TYR A 339 24.89 -21.72 5.19
CA TYR A 339 25.74 -21.82 4.00
C TYR A 339 26.95 -20.86 3.97
N LYS A 340 26.93 -19.77 4.74
CA LYS A 340 28.07 -18.83 4.81
C LYS A 340 29.34 -19.44 5.38
N ALA A 341 29.23 -20.53 6.17
CA ALA A 341 30.38 -21.28 6.66
C ALA A 341 31.10 -22.09 5.58
N GLY A 342 30.50 -22.31 4.41
CA GLY A 342 30.99 -23.20 3.34
C GLY A 342 31.23 -22.59 1.96
N GLY A 343 31.17 -21.27 1.80
CA GLY A 343 31.61 -20.52 0.61
C GLY A 343 31.23 -21.09 -0.74
N LYS A 344 30.01 -20.91 -1.23
CA LYS A 344 29.61 -20.68 -2.63
C LYS A 344 28.08 -20.66 -2.76
N THR A 345 27.56 -19.68 -3.56
CA THR A 345 26.19 -19.58 -4.07
C THR A 345 25.04 -19.28 -3.09
N GLY A 346 25.07 -18.07 -2.48
CA GLY A 346 23.92 -17.54 -1.70
C GLY A 346 23.20 -16.33 -2.32
N ASP A 347 23.31 -16.10 -3.63
CA ASP A 347 23.07 -14.78 -4.22
C ASP A 347 21.59 -14.37 -4.46
N GLY A 348 20.68 -15.33 -4.72
CA GLY A 348 19.33 -15.00 -5.20
C GLY A 348 18.37 -14.52 -4.10
N HIS A 349 18.31 -15.21 -2.96
CA HIS A 349 17.33 -14.96 -1.91
C HIS A 349 17.69 -13.74 -1.03
N GLN A 350 18.97 -13.61 -0.69
CA GLN A 350 19.47 -12.45 0.05
C GLN A 350 19.31 -11.17 -0.77
N ARG A 351 19.56 -11.23 -2.08
CA ARG A 351 19.32 -10.11 -3.00
C ARG A 351 17.83 -9.74 -3.07
N ARG A 352 16.90 -10.70 -3.02
CA ARG A 352 15.45 -10.42 -3.02
C ARG A 352 15.03 -9.72 -1.73
N ALA A 353 15.44 -10.23 -0.57
CA ALA A 353 15.15 -9.60 0.71
C ALA A 353 15.76 -8.18 0.82
N THR A 354 17.02 -8.02 0.38
CA THR A 354 17.69 -6.71 0.35
C THR A 354 16.94 -5.74 -0.59
N ARG A 355 16.55 -6.20 -1.78
CA ARG A 355 15.76 -5.39 -2.73
C ARG A 355 14.42 -4.97 -2.15
N TRP A 356 13.72 -5.88 -1.47
CA TRP A 356 12.48 -5.56 -0.79
C TRP A 356 12.68 -4.51 0.32
N ILE A 357 13.70 -4.66 1.16
CA ILE A 357 14.02 -3.67 2.20
C ILE A 357 14.36 -2.32 1.58
N GLN A 358 15.11 -2.28 0.47
CA GLN A 358 15.40 -1.06 -0.27
C GLN A 358 14.11 -0.41 -0.80
N GLY A 359 13.19 -1.21 -1.35
CA GLY A 359 11.87 -0.74 -1.77
C GLY A 359 11.07 -0.11 -0.63
N LEU A 360 11.08 -0.72 0.57
CA LEU A 360 10.46 -0.15 1.76
C LEU A 360 11.08 1.19 2.18
N LEU A 361 12.41 1.32 2.09
CA LEU A 361 13.11 2.59 2.39
C LEU A 361 12.76 3.68 1.38
N GLU A 362 12.61 3.33 0.10
CA GLU A 362 12.16 4.27 -0.93
C GLU A 362 10.72 4.72 -0.68
N MET A 363 9.82 3.78 -0.36
CA MET A 363 8.44 4.10 0.04
C MET A 363 8.40 5.02 1.27
N GLN A 364 9.26 4.78 2.25
CA GLN A 364 9.36 5.62 3.45
C GLN A 364 9.79 7.05 3.13
N LYS A 365 10.76 7.23 2.21
CA LYS A 365 11.21 8.57 1.78
C LYS A 365 10.15 9.32 1.00
N GLN A 366 9.27 8.62 0.29
CA GLN A 366 8.24 9.19 -0.57
C GLN A 366 6.91 9.43 0.18
N ALA A 367 6.68 8.73 1.29
CA ALA A 367 5.48 8.89 2.10
C ALA A 367 5.48 10.26 2.82
N GLY A 368 4.36 10.95 2.76
CA GLY A 368 4.19 12.26 3.43
C GLY A 368 4.02 12.16 4.94
N ASN A 369 3.55 11.00 5.44
CA ASN A 369 3.39 10.70 6.85
C ASN A 369 3.47 9.19 7.14
N SER A 370 3.57 8.83 8.42
CA SER A 370 3.72 7.44 8.86
C SER A 370 2.51 6.55 8.55
N LEU A 371 1.29 7.11 8.51
CA LEU A 371 0.06 6.37 8.17
C LEU A 371 0.02 5.99 6.69
N GLU A 372 0.38 6.91 5.80
CA GLU A 372 0.48 6.65 4.37
C GLU A 372 1.53 5.57 4.07
N PHE A 373 2.67 5.64 4.75
CA PHE A 373 3.70 4.60 4.68
C PHE A 373 3.15 3.23 5.08
N LEU A 374 2.41 3.15 6.20
CA LEU A 374 1.83 1.88 6.67
C LEU A 374 0.79 1.31 5.68
N GLU A 375 -0.02 2.16 5.05
CA GLU A 375 -0.97 1.73 4.02
C GLU A 375 -0.25 1.16 2.80
N HIS A 376 0.81 1.83 2.34
CA HIS A 376 1.64 1.36 1.23
C HIS A 376 2.28 0.01 1.54
N VAL A 377 2.82 -0.13 2.73
CA VAL A 377 3.45 -1.37 3.17
C VAL A 377 2.43 -2.51 3.30
N LYS A 378 1.25 -2.25 3.87
CA LYS A 378 0.18 -3.27 3.95
C LYS A 378 -0.21 -3.77 2.57
N ALA A 379 -0.30 -2.90 1.58
CA ALA A 379 -0.57 -3.29 0.20
C ALA A 379 0.53 -4.18 -0.39
N ASP A 380 1.80 -3.94 -0.03
CA ASP A 380 2.97 -4.70 -0.50
C ASP A 380 3.19 -6.03 0.26
N LEU A 381 2.67 -6.15 1.50
CA LEU A 381 2.85 -7.35 2.32
C LEU A 381 1.93 -8.53 1.94
N PHE A 382 0.81 -8.30 1.26
CA PHE A 382 -0.27 -9.28 1.10
C PHE A 382 -0.68 -9.68 -0.33
N PRO A 383 0.10 -9.52 -1.39
CA PRO A 383 -0.40 -9.88 -2.70
C PRO A 383 -0.31 -11.39 -2.96
N ASP A 384 -1.42 -11.98 -3.42
CA ASP A 384 -1.32 -13.06 -4.40
C ASP A 384 -0.64 -12.44 -5.63
N GLU A 385 0.41 -13.07 -6.16
CA GLU A 385 1.26 -12.51 -7.21
C GLU A 385 0.83 -13.02 -8.58
N ILE A 386 0.93 -12.16 -9.58
CA ILE A 386 0.82 -12.52 -10.99
C ILE A 386 2.14 -12.28 -11.70
N TYR A 387 2.43 -13.09 -12.69
CA TYR A 387 3.65 -13.01 -13.50
C TYR A 387 3.27 -12.66 -14.93
N VAL A 388 3.67 -11.49 -15.39
CA VAL A 388 3.39 -10.99 -16.74
C VAL A 388 4.68 -10.77 -17.51
N PHE A 389 4.62 -10.72 -18.83
CA PHE A 389 5.78 -10.64 -19.71
C PHE A 389 5.88 -9.26 -20.36
N THR A 390 7.11 -8.72 -20.40
CA THR A 390 7.42 -7.59 -21.27
C THR A 390 7.46 -8.06 -22.74
N PRO A 391 7.42 -7.17 -23.73
CA PRO A 391 7.60 -7.51 -25.14
C PRO A 391 8.92 -8.25 -25.43
N LYS A 392 9.93 -8.05 -24.61
CA LYS A 392 11.24 -8.71 -24.69
C LYS A 392 11.30 -10.08 -23.98
N GLY A 393 10.18 -10.56 -23.44
CA GLY A 393 10.12 -11.82 -22.72
C GLY A 393 10.60 -11.78 -21.26
N THR A 394 10.92 -10.60 -20.73
CA THR A 394 11.29 -10.47 -19.31
C THR A 394 10.06 -10.64 -18.42
N ILE A 395 10.17 -11.46 -17.39
CA ILE A 395 9.10 -11.68 -16.42
C ILE A 395 9.05 -10.51 -15.43
N VAL A 396 7.87 -9.95 -15.24
CA VAL A 396 7.58 -8.91 -14.23
C VAL A 396 6.56 -9.48 -13.25
N GLU A 397 6.91 -9.44 -11.98
CA GLU A 397 6.07 -9.84 -10.87
C GLU A 397 5.23 -8.66 -10.40
N LEU A 398 3.92 -8.85 -10.27
CA LEU A 398 2.96 -7.83 -9.82
C LEU A 398 1.98 -8.44 -8.82
N PRO A 399 1.39 -7.63 -7.92
CA PRO A 399 0.30 -8.11 -7.07
C PRO A 399 -0.93 -8.52 -7.89
N SER A 400 -1.71 -9.45 -7.37
CA SER A 400 -3.02 -9.81 -7.91
C SER A 400 -3.89 -8.55 -8.04
N ASN A 401 -4.68 -8.48 -9.11
CA ASN A 401 -5.47 -7.32 -9.51
C ASN A 401 -4.65 -6.09 -9.97
N ALA A 402 -3.34 -6.22 -10.19
CA ALA A 402 -2.55 -5.16 -10.79
C ALA A 402 -3.06 -4.82 -12.20
N THR A 403 -2.87 -3.55 -12.59
CA THR A 403 -3.32 -2.99 -13.85
C THR A 403 -2.13 -2.70 -14.78
N PRO A 404 -2.34 -2.41 -16.07
CA PRO A 404 -1.28 -1.97 -16.98
C PRO A 404 -0.50 -0.74 -16.48
N ILE A 405 -1.12 0.14 -15.70
CA ILE A 405 -0.43 1.27 -15.07
C ILE A 405 0.54 0.77 -13.99
N ASP A 406 0.12 -0.18 -13.15
CA ASP A 406 1.02 -0.81 -12.17
C ASP A 406 2.23 -1.46 -12.85
N PHE A 407 2.00 -2.15 -13.97
CA PHE A 407 3.06 -2.73 -14.78
C PHE A 407 4.02 -1.66 -15.33
N ALA A 408 3.49 -0.57 -15.90
CA ALA A 408 4.31 0.51 -16.45
C ALA A 408 5.24 1.12 -15.41
N TYR A 409 4.72 1.43 -14.22
CA TYR A 409 5.52 1.95 -13.09
C TYR A 409 6.48 0.90 -12.51
N SER A 410 6.15 -0.38 -12.58
CA SER A 410 7.06 -1.44 -12.12
C SER A 410 8.32 -1.52 -12.98
N VAL A 411 8.16 -1.35 -14.30
CA VAL A 411 9.27 -1.34 -15.26
C VAL A 411 10.13 -0.08 -15.09
N HIS A 412 9.53 1.09 -15.23
CA HIS A 412 10.22 2.38 -15.06
C HIS A 412 9.24 3.51 -14.78
N THR A 413 9.54 4.41 -13.84
CA THR A 413 8.66 5.54 -13.47
C THR A 413 8.33 6.41 -14.68
N GLY A 414 9.31 6.78 -15.51
CA GLY A 414 9.07 7.57 -16.70
C GLY A 414 8.23 6.87 -17.79
N LEU A 415 8.14 5.53 -17.79
CA LEU A 415 7.20 4.81 -18.66
C LEU A 415 5.78 4.92 -18.12
N GLY A 416 5.61 4.84 -16.81
CA GLY A 416 4.34 5.06 -16.13
C GLY A 416 3.81 6.47 -16.33
N ASP A 417 4.67 7.49 -16.14
CA ASP A 417 4.29 8.90 -16.28
C ASP A 417 3.84 9.25 -17.70
N ARG A 418 4.37 8.57 -18.72
CA ARG A 418 4.08 8.84 -20.13
C ARG A 418 3.10 7.84 -20.77
N CYS A 419 2.47 6.98 -19.99
CA CYS A 419 1.54 5.96 -20.47
C CYS A 419 0.26 6.60 -21.02
N ILE A 420 -0.12 6.24 -22.24
CA ILE A 420 -1.39 6.67 -22.85
C ILE A 420 -2.32 5.50 -23.13
N ALA A 421 -1.79 4.33 -23.45
CA ALA A 421 -2.55 3.11 -23.76
C ALA A 421 -1.70 1.87 -23.50
N CYS A 422 -2.31 0.70 -23.53
CA CYS A 422 -1.61 -0.56 -23.45
C CYS A 422 -2.18 -1.60 -24.41
N ARG A 423 -1.35 -2.58 -24.77
CA ARG A 423 -1.77 -3.82 -25.42
C ARG A 423 -1.49 -4.99 -24.51
N VAL A 424 -2.49 -5.84 -24.34
CA VAL A 424 -2.37 -7.11 -23.62
C VAL A 424 -2.55 -8.22 -24.64
N ASP A 425 -1.54 -9.08 -24.78
CA ASP A 425 -1.48 -10.15 -25.78
C ASP A 425 -1.72 -9.66 -27.22
N GLY A 426 -1.33 -8.39 -27.51
CA GLY A 426 -1.46 -7.73 -28.82
C GLY A 426 -2.75 -6.92 -29.00
N GLU A 427 -3.74 -7.04 -28.12
CA GLU A 427 -5.02 -6.32 -28.18
C GLU A 427 -5.00 -5.05 -27.33
N LEU A 428 -5.56 -3.94 -27.86
CA LEU A 428 -5.73 -2.71 -27.09
C LEU A 428 -6.69 -2.95 -25.93
N THR A 429 -6.24 -2.60 -24.71
CA THR A 429 -6.94 -2.94 -23.48
C THR A 429 -7.06 -1.70 -22.60
N PRO A 430 -8.17 -1.52 -21.85
CA PRO A 430 -8.31 -0.42 -20.91
C PRO A 430 -7.22 -0.45 -19.84
N LEU A 431 -6.68 0.72 -19.48
CA LEU A 431 -5.63 0.87 -18.45
C LEU A 431 -6.08 0.45 -17.04
N SER A 432 -7.39 0.34 -16.80
CA SER A 432 -7.99 -0.11 -15.54
C SER A 432 -8.26 -1.62 -15.48
N GLN A 433 -8.00 -2.37 -16.56
CA GLN A 433 -8.23 -3.82 -16.58
C GLN A 433 -7.24 -4.54 -15.68
N HIS A 434 -7.72 -5.54 -14.94
CA HIS A 434 -6.84 -6.39 -14.11
C HIS A 434 -6.08 -7.37 -14.99
N LEU A 435 -4.76 -7.44 -14.77
CA LEU A 435 -3.87 -8.35 -15.47
C LEU A 435 -3.94 -9.76 -14.90
N GLN A 436 -3.61 -10.75 -15.73
CA GLN A 436 -3.54 -12.17 -15.37
C GLN A 436 -2.14 -12.73 -15.63
N SER A 437 -1.77 -13.78 -14.88
CA SER A 437 -0.48 -14.46 -15.11
C SER A 437 -0.40 -15.03 -16.52
N GLY A 438 0.78 -14.88 -17.14
CA GLY A 438 1.06 -15.38 -18.49
C GLY A 438 0.84 -14.35 -19.59
N GLN A 439 0.20 -13.21 -19.31
CA GLN A 439 -0.07 -12.18 -20.31
C GLN A 439 1.18 -11.39 -20.72
N LYS A 440 1.28 -11.03 -21.99
CA LYS A 440 2.31 -10.14 -22.55
C LYS A 440 1.79 -8.72 -22.62
N ILE A 441 2.50 -7.79 -21.95
CA ILE A 441 2.07 -6.40 -21.79
C ILE A 441 2.99 -5.47 -22.57
N GLU A 442 2.41 -4.65 -23.44
CA GLU A 442 3.09 -3.59 -24.17
C GLU A 442 2.49 -2.23 -23.80
N ILE A 443 3.28 -1.33 -23.28
CA ILE A 443 2.85 0.03 -22.92
C ILE A 443 3.11 0.98 -24.09
N ILE A 444 2.10 1.73 -24.48
CA ILE A 444 2.18 2.79 -25.46
C ILE A 444 2.36 4.11 -24.71
N SER A 445 3.46 4.79 -25.00
CA SER A 445 3.83 6.03 -24.30
C SER A 445 4.11 7.17 -25.28
N THR A 446 3.89 8.41 -24.84
CA THR A 446 4.18 9.62 -25.62
C THR A 446 4.88 10.68 -24.78
N ALA A 447 5.74 11.48 -25.38
CA ALA A 447 6.62 12.43 -24.67
C ALA A 447 5.86 13.56 -23.93
N GLY A 448 4.62 13.86 -24.29
CA GLY A 448 3.80 14.91 -23.66
C GLY A 448 2.73 14.40 -22.70
N ALA A 449 2.60 13.07 -22.54
CA ALA A 449 1.59 12.53 -21.63
C ALA A 449 1.96 12.73 -20.17
N GLN A 450 0.93 12.85 -19.33
CA GLN A 450 1.02 13.05 -17.90
C GLN A 450 0.10 12.08 -17.15
N PRO A 451 0.43 11.71 -15.90
CA PRO A 451 -0.39 10.85 -15.09
C PRO A 451 -1.79 11.44 -14.84
N ASN A 452 -2.82 10.62 -15.05
CA ASN A 452 -4.19 11.01 -14.76
C ASN A 452 -4.51 10.77 -13.27
N PRO A 453 -5.05 11.76 -12.52
CA PRO A 453 -5.46 11.58 -11.12
C PRO A 453 -6.41 10.40 -10.89
N ASN A 454 -7.28 10.08 -11.86
CA ASN A 454 -8.22 8.97 -11.78
C ASN A 454 -7.54 7.60 -11.71
N TRP A 455 -6.28 7.49 -12.10
CA TRP A 455 -5.51 6.24 -11.97
C TRP A 455 -5.38 5.78 -10.53
N LEU A 456 -5.39 6.71 -9.56
CA LEU A 456 -5.35 6.39 -8.13
C LEU A 456 -6.52 5.53 -7.65
N ASN A 457 -7.64 5.51 -8.39
CA ASN A 457 -8.83 4.74 -8.05
C ASN A 457 -8.68 3.24 -8.32
N PHE A 458 -7.81 2.84 -9.25
CA PHE A 458 -7.68 1.45 -9.67
C PHE A 458 -6.26 0.86 -9.57
N VAL A 459 -5.21 1.69 -9.46
CA VAL A 459 -3.85 1.16 -9.26
C VAL A 459 -3.71 0.51 -7.88
N VAL A 460 -2.98 -0.59 -7.83
CA VAL A 460 -2.84 -1.43 -6.64
C VAL A 460 -1.46 -1.26 -5.99
N THR A 461 -0.39 -1.10 -6.81
CA THR A 461 0.97 -1.06 -6.31
C THR A 461 1.27 0.25 -5.57
N ALA A 462 2.01 0.14 -4.45
CA ALA A 462 2.48 1.30 -3.70
C ALA A 462 3.39 2.20 -4.56
N LYS A 463 4.22 1.60 -5.43
CA LYS A 463 5.11 2.33 -6.35
C LYS A 463 4.34 3.22 -7.31
N ALA A 464 3.29 2.68 -7.97
CA ALA A 464 2.45 3.47 -8.88
C ALA A 464 1.73 4.59 -8.13
N ARG A 465 1.08 4.29 -7.01
CA ARG A 465 0.37 5.28 -6.18
C ARG A 465 1.28 6.42 -5.72
N SER A 466 2.46 6.07 -5.20
CA SER A 466 3.43 7.06 -4.74
C SER A 466 3.97 7.92 -5.87
N ALA A 467 4.32 7.33 -7.02
CA ALA A 467 4.81 8.06 -8.18
C ALA A 467 3.75 9.03 -8.73
N ILE A 468 2.50 8.56 -8.89
CA ILE A 468 1.39 9.40 -9.34
C ILE A 468 1.15 10.56 -8.37
N ARG A 469 1.05 10.30 -7.06
CA ARG A 469 0.87 11.34 -6.04
C ARG A 469 2.01 12.35 -6.03
N HIS A 470 3.25 11.88 -6.15
CA HIS A 470 4.42 12.75 -6.20
C HIS A 470 4.39 13.67 -7.43
N PHE A 471 4.06 13.11 -8.60
CA PHE A 471 3.91 13.89 -9.84
C PHE A 471 2.83 14.97 -9.69
N LEU A 472 1.64 14.59 -9.23
CA LEU A 472 0.51 15.51 -9.02
C LEU A 472 0.83 16.60 -7.98
N LYS A 473 1.55 16.26 -6.92
CA LYS A 473 1.98 17.23 -5.89
C LYS A 473 2.98 18.23 -6.45
N ASN A 474 3.93 17.80 -7.27
CA ASN A 474 4.89 18.67 -7.92
C ASN A 474 4.21 19.58 -8.94
N GLN A 475 3.32 19.03 -9.77
CA GLN A 475 2.51 19.82 -10.70
C GLN A 475 1.69 20.88 -9.97
N GLN A 476 1.01 20.51 -8.88
CA GLN A 476 0.26 21.47 -8.06
C GLN A 476 1.17 22.55 -7.44
N HIS A 477 2.41 22.19 -7.07
CA HIS A 477 3.38 23.15 -6.57
C HIS A 477 3.73 24.18 -7.66
N ASP A 478 4.12 23.74 -8.85
CA ASP A 478 4.54 24.60 -9.96
C ASP A 478 3.38 25.50 -10.42
N GLU A 479 2.17 24.94 -10.58
CA GLU A 479 0.95 25.69 -10.89
C GLU A 479 0.65 26.74 -9.82
N SER A 480 0.84 26.41 -8.53
CA SER A 480 0.62 27.35 -7.43
C SER A 480 1.62 28.50 -7.47
N VAL A 481 2.89 28.22 -7.77
CA VAL A 481 3.94 29.23 -7.87
C VAL A 481 3.66 30.17 -9.06
N ASP A 482 3.30 29.62 -10.21
CA ASP A 482 2.98 30.40 -11.41
C ASP A 482 1.73 31.27 -11.23
N LEU A 483 0.67 30.71 -10.63
CA LEU A 483 -0.52 31.48 -10.28
C LEU A 483 -0.17 32.60 -9.28
N GLY A 484 0.57 32.26 -8.21
CA GLY A 484 1.02 33.21 -7.21
C GLY A 484 1.86 34.38 -7.79
N LYS A 485 2.72 34.05 -8.76
CA LYS A 485 3.53 35.04 -9.49
C LYS A 485 2.65 36.02 -10.28
N ARG A 486 1.66 35.51 -11.03
CA ARG A 486 0.71 36.33 -11.78
C ARG A 486 -0.14 37.23 -10.87
N LEU A 487 -0.64 36.69 -9.77
CA LEU A 487 -1.42 37.42 -8.78
C LEU A 487 -0.60 38.50 -8.08
N LEU A 488 0.66 38.21 -7.77
CA LEU A 488 1.58 39.19 -7.19
C LEU A 488 1.96 40.29 -8.19
N ASP A 489 2.23 39.96 -9.47
CA ASP A 489 2.57 40.91 -10.51
C ASP A 489 1.42 41.91 -10.73
N GLN A 490 0.19 41.45 -10.73
CA GLN A 490 -1.01 42.29 -10.80
C GLN A 490 -1.13 43.23 -9.58
N ALA A 491 -0.91 42.67 -8.37
CA ALA A 491 -0.91 43.49 -7.16
C ALA A 491 0.19 44.57 -7.17
N LEU A 492 1.38 44.23 -7.70
CA LEU A 492 2.49 45.16 -7.89
C LEU A 492 2.19 46.20 -8.96
N ALA A 493 1.54 45.83 -10.07
CA ALA A 493 1.14 46.74 -11.13
C ALA A 493 0.20 47.86 -10.60
N ASN A 494 -0.74 47.48 -9.71
CA ASN A 494 -1.60 48.45 -9.01
C ASN A 494 -0.83 49.44 -8.11
N LEU A 495 0.41 49.11 -7.72
CA LEU A 495 1.33 49.96 -6.97
C LEU A 495 2.38 50.64 -7.86
N GLY A 496 2.26 50.53 -9.19
CA GLY A 496 3.14 51.14 -10.19
C GLY A 496 4.50 50.48 -10.37
N THR A 497 4.63 49.19 -10.03
CA THR A 497 5.88 48.41 -10.14
C THR A 497 5.58 47.03 -10.76
N LYS A 498 6.50 46.47 -11.55
CA LYS A 498 6.37 45.15 -12.14
C LYS A 498 7.20 44.12 -11.36
N TYR A 499 6.79 42.84 -11.44
CA TYR A 499 7.50 41.70 -10.81
C TYR A 499 8.99 41.70 -11.16
N ASN A 500 9.33 41.93 -12.44
CA ASN A 500 10.71 41.89 -12.94
C ASN A 500 11.58 43.07 -12.43
N GLU A 501 10.99 44.10 -11.83
CA GLU A 501 11.67 45.28 -11.29
C GLU A 501 12.02 45.13 -9.80
N LEU A 502 11.60 43.98 -9.18
CA LEU A 502 11.88 43.69 -7.78
C LEU A 502 13.37 43.46 -7.54
N LYS A 503 13.92 44.20 -6.58
CA LYS A 503 15.33 44.07 -6.18
C LYS A 503 15.49 42.93 -5.18
N LYS A 504 16.62 42.21 -5.27
CA LYS A 504 16.98 41.13 -4.32
C LYS A 504 16.95 41.57 -2.84
N SER A 505 17.21 42.88 -2.56
CA SER A 505 17.12 43.43 -1.22
C SER A 505 15.68 43.46 -0.68
N GLN A 506 14.70 43.79 -1.53
CA GLN A 506 13.28 43.82 -1.17
C GLN A 506 12.76 42.39 -0.87
N ILE A 507 13.15 41.42 -1.68
CA ILE A 507 12.82 40.01 -1.47
C ILE A 507 13.44 39.51 -0.13
N LYS A 508 14.70 39.85 0.16
CA LYS A 508 15.33 39.48 1.44
C LYS A 508 14.61 40.11 2.65
N SER A 509 14.17 41.37 2.52
CA SER A 509 13.41 42.06 3.58
C SER A 509 12.08 41.35 3.84
N LEU A 510 11.34 41.00 2.76
CA LEU A 510 10.09 40.27 2.84
C LEU A 510 10.27 38.90 3.54
N LEU A 511 11.28 38.12 3.14
CA LEU A 511 11.56 36.79 3.73
C LEU A 511 11.89 36.90 5.23
N LYS A 512 12.60 37.94 5.64
CA LYS A 512 12.91 38.18 7.05
C LYS A 512 11.67 38.58 7.86
N GLU A 513 10.77 39.36 7.27
CA GLU A 513 9.55 39.86 7.92
C GLU A 513 8.46 38.77 8.00
N THR A 514 8.33 37.95 6.96
CA THR A 514 7.35 36.86 6.89
C THR A 514 7.82 35.53 7.51
N GLY A 515 9.12 35.40 7.81
CA GLY A 515 9.72 34.12 8.26
C GLY A 515 9.72 33.04 7.21
N ALA A 516 9.43 33.35 5.94
CA ALA A 516 9.34 32.37 4.87
C ALA A 516 10.74 31.85 4.44
N PRO A 517 10.90 30.55 4.14
CA PRO A 517 12.19 29.96 3.80
C PRO A 517 12.71 30.43 2.43
N THR A 518 11.81 30.60 1.45
CA THR A 518 12.13 31.03 0.09
C THR A 518 11.06 31.97 -0.49
N PHE A 519 11.39 32.73 -1.50
CA PHE A 519 10.43 33.59 -2.21
C PHE A 519 9.40 32.73 -3.00
N GLU A 520 9.83 31.62 -3.50
CA GLU A 520 8.99 30.62 -4.19
C GLU A 520 7.90 30.06 -3.27
N TYR A 521 8.23 29.81 -2.00
CA TYR A 521 7.26 29.47 -0.96
C TYR A 521 6.21 30.57 -0.75
N VAL A 522 6.61 31.86 -0.75
CA VAL A 522 5.65 32.97 -0.65
C VAL A 522 4.71 33.00 -1.85
N LEU A 523 5.23 32.79 -3.06
CA LEU A 523 4.42 32.71 -4.28
C LEU A 523 3.45 31.52 -4.21
N GLN A 524 3.91 30.36 -3.77
CA GLN A 524 3.05 29.21 -3.54
C GLN A 524 1.92 29.52 -2.54
N GLN A 525 2.22 30.17 -1.43
CA GLN A 525 1.19 30.57 -0.44
C GLN A 525 0.16 31.54 -1.03
N ILE A 526 0.57 32.42 -1.91
CA ILE A 526 -0.33 33.31 -2.65
C ILE A 526 -1.22 32.49 -3.59
N GLY A 527 -0.65 31.58 -4.38
CA GLY A 527 -1.41 30.75 -5.32
C GLY A 527 -2.40 29.79 -4.63
N LEU A 528 -2.04 29.28 -3.44
CA LEU A 528 -2.92 28.47 -2.60
C LEU A 528 -3.99 29.28 -1.85
N GLY A 529 -3.98 30.62 -1.95
CA GLY A 529 -4.94 31.49 -1.27
C GLY A 529 -4.67 31.69 0.22
N ASN A 530 -3.54 31.23 0.75
CA ASN A 530 -3.16 31.38 2.15
C ASN A 530 -2.59 32.77 2.47
N SER A 531 -2.10 33.50 1.45
CA SER A 531 -1.57 34.84 1.57
C SER A 531 -2.24 35.81 0.59
N VAL A 532 -2.59 37.00 1.04
CA VAL A 532 -3.23 38.02 0.20
C VAL A 532 -2.18 38.70 -0.67
N PRO A 533 -2.29 38.69 -2.03
CA PRO A 533 -1.30 39.25 -2.95
C PRO A 533 -0.98 40.73 -2.67
N PHE A 534 -2.00 41.53 -2.36
CA PHE A 534 -1.86 42.96 -2.06
C PHE A 534 -1.09 43.22 -0.75
N ALA A 535 -1.28 42.41 0.28
CA ALA A 535 -0.53 42.50 1.52
C ALA A 535 0.97 42.24 1.28
N VAL A 536 1.30 41.18 0.50
CA VAL A 536 2.69 40.87 0.13
C VAL A 536 3.31 41.97 -0.75
N ALA A 537 2.57 42.53 -1.71
CA ALA A 537 3.02 43.64 -2.55
C ALA A 537 3.32 44.88 -1.72
N ASN A 538 2.51 45.17 -0.70
CA ASN A 538 2.72 46.27 0.24
C ASN A 538 3.99 46.11 1.10
N LEU A 539 4.37 44.90 1.46
CA LEU A 539 5.62 44.60 2.18
C LEU A 539 6.85 44.75 1.27
N LEU A 540 6.70 44.42 -0.03
CA LEU A 540 7.76 44.53 -1.02
C LEU A 540 8.08 45.99 -1.39
N ILE A 541 7.07 46.89 -1.40
CA ILE A 541 7.24 48.28 -1.81
C ILE A 541 7.11 49.22 -0.59
N PRO A 542 8.22 49.93 -0.18
CA PRO A 542 8.19 50.89 0.90
C PRO A 542 7.19 52.03 0.60
N ALA A 543 6.50 52.52 1.64
CA ALA A 543 5.48 53.59 1.53
C ALA A 543 5.92 54.82 0.74
N ASN A 544 7.22 55.21 0.81
CA ASN A 544 7.80 56.36 0.13
C ASN A 544 7.98 56.21 -1.39
N LYS A 545 7.73 55.01 -1.97
CA LYS A 545 7.89 54.70 -3.40
C LYS A 545 6.60 54.32 -4.10
N ARG A 546 5.48 54.36 -3.41
CA ARG A 546 4.19 54.06 -3.99
C ARG A 546 3.72 55.21 -4.86
N LYS A 547 3.65 54.96 -6.16
CA LYS A 547 2.97 55.90 -7.09
C LYS A 547 1.48 55.57 -7.02
N ILE A 548 0.75 56.23 -6.16
CA ILE A 548 -0.71 56.19 -6.15
C ILE A 548 -1.15 57.00 -7.35
N SER A 549 -1.67 56.40 -8.39
CA SER A 549 -2.40 57.09 -9.45
C SER A 549 -3.70 57.62 -8.86
N ASP A 550 -3.90 58.95 -8.93
CA ASP A 550 -5.06 59.69 -8.39
C ASP A 550 -6.39 59.44 -9.15
N ASP A 551 -6.53 58.36 -9.90
CA ASP A 551 -7.79 57.96 -10.51
C ASP A 551 -8.59 57.05 -9.55
N LYS A 552 -9.30 57.72 -8.64
CA LYS A 552 -10.41 57.12 -7.90
C LYS A 552 -11.55 56.78 -8.86
N LYS A 553 -11.53 55.61 -9.46
CA LYS A 553 -12.69 54.78 -9.84
C LYS A 553 -12.20 53.44 -10.41
N ASN A 554 -12.34 52.38 -9.61
CA ASN A 554 -12.47 50.96 -10.03
C ASN A 554 -11.86 50.60 -11.40
N SER A 555 -10.54 50.37 -11.49
CA SER A 555 -9.96 49.58 -12.57
C SER A 555 -8.87 48.68 -12.04
N THR A 556 -9.25 47.69 -11.22
CA THR A 556 -8.48 46.46 -11.11
C THR A 556 -8.58 45.78 -12.46
N LEU A 557 -7.48 45.69 -13.22
CA LEU A 557 -7.44 44.92 -14.45
C LEU A 557 -7.83 43.47 -14.12
N PRO A 558 -8.82 42.89 -14.83
CA PRO A 558 -9.26 41.51 -14.53
C PRO A 558 -8.15 40.52 -14.86
N VAL A 559 -8.01 39.48 -14.02
CA VAL A 559 -7.12 38.36 -14.29
C VAL A 559 -7.73 37.48 -15.39
N VAL A 560 -6.98 37.20 -16.43
CA VAL A 560 -7.39 36.27 -17.48
C VAL A 560 -7.14 34.85 -16.97
N ILE A 561 -8.17 34.02 -16.97
CA ILE A 561 -8.10 32.60 -16.58
C ILE A 561 -8.27 31.68 -17.78
N ASP A 562 -7.49 30.59 -17.81
CA ASP A 562 -7.62 29.50 -18.76
C ASP A 562 -8.21 28.28 -18.07
N ALA A 563 -9.16 27.61 -18.70
CA ALA A 563 -9.79 26.41 -18.14
C ALA A 563 -8.83 25.22 -17.99
N SER A 564 -7.68 25.24 -18.66
CA SER A 564 -6.62 24.23 -18.57
C SER A 564 -5.78 24.32 -17.29
N GLU A 565 -5.93 25.36 -16.48
CA GLU A 565 -5.17 25.59 -15.23
C GLU A 565 -5.66 24.74 -14.03
N GLY A 566 -6.03 23.59 -14.28
CA GLY A 566 -6.57 22.38 -13.68
C GLY A 566 -6.79 22.30 -12.16
N LEU A 567 -5.77 22.37 -11.30
CA LEU A 567 -5.89 21.96 -9.88
C LEU A 567 -6.13 23.11 -8.89
N LEU A 568 -5.84 24.34 -9.29
CA LEU A 568 -5.89 25.52 -8.41
C LEU A 568 -7.06 26.45 -8.69
N LEU A 569 -7.71 26.29 -9.83
CA LEU A 569 -8.95 26.96 -10.17
C LEU A 569 -10.12 26.02 -9.88
N GLN A 570 -10.93 26.36 -8.89
CA GLN A 570 -12.12 25.57 -8.57
C GLN A 570 -13.37 26.32 -9.01
N TYR A 571 -14.21 25.65 -9.78
CA TYR A 571 -15.52 26.18 -10.14
C TYR A 571 -16.51 25.91 -9.00
N ALA A 572 -17.17 26.98 -8.54
CA ALA A 572 -18.07 26.92 -7.40
C ALA A 572 -19.29 26.04 -7.70
N ARG A 573 -19.50 24.98 -6.92
CA ARG A 573 -20.65 24.07 -7.06
C ARG A 573 -22.00 24.76 -6.77
N CYS A 574 -22.00 25.90 -6.09
CA CYS A 574 -23.24 26.64 -5.76
C CYS A 574 -23.84 27.39 -6.96
N CYS A 575 -23.07 27.67 -8.02
CA CYS A 575 -23.53 28.45 -9.16
C CYS A 575 -23.05 27.94 -10.52
N HIS A 576 -22.15 26.95 -10.56
CA HIS A 576 -21.66 26.27 -11.75
C HIS A 576 -21.32 27.24 -12.91
N PRO A 577 -20.30 28.13 -12.76
CA PRO A 577 -19.92 29.07 -13.82
C PRO A 577 -19.38 28.31 -15.03
N ILE A 578 -19.79 28.73 -16.23
CA ILE A 578 -19.33 28.16 -17.51
C ILE A 578 -18.70 29.26 -18.37
N HIS A 579 -17.92 28.87 -19.38
CA HIS A 579 -17.30 29.82 -20.29
C HIS A 579 -18.32 30.78 -20.91
N GLY A 580 -18.00 32.08 -20.91
CA GLY A 580 -18.84 33.18 -21.35
C GLY A 580 -19.77 33.77 -20.28
N ASP A 581 -19.81 33.22 -19.06
CA ASP A 581 -20.51 33.85 -17.95
C ASP A 581 -19.70 35.00 -17.33
N PRO A 582 -20.33 36.06 -16.76
CA PRO A 582 -19.64 37.03 -15.95
C PRO A 582 -19.21 36.36 -14.62
N ILE A 583 -17.90 36.43 -14.32
CA ILE A 583 -17.30 35.68 -13.22
C ILE A 583 -16.56 36.57 -12.24
N LEU A 584 -16.49 36.16 -10.99
CA LEU A 584 -15.71 36.76 -9.91
C LEU A 584 -14.95 35.64 -9.17
N GLY A 585 -13.66 35.88 -8.90
CA GLY A 585 -12.81 35.00 -8.11
C GLY A 585 -12.88 35.31 -6.63
N HIS A 586 -12.90 34.29 -5.81
CA HIS A 586 -12.76 34.37 -4.35
C HIS A 586 -11.59 33.53 -3.89
N MET A 587 -10.64 34.11 -3.18
CA MET A 587 -9.50 33.41 -2.59
C MET A 587 -9.93 32.65 -1.35
N THR A 588 -9.86 31.32 -1.40
CA THR A 588 -10.23 30.43 -0.29
C THR A 588 -9.00 29.69 0.22
N PRO A 589 -8.63 29.83 1.52
CA PRO A 589 -7.47 29.14 2.08
C PRO A 589 -7.52 27.64 1.83
N GLY A 590 -6.43 27.06 1.33
CA GLY A 590 -6.29 25.64 1.01
C GLY A 590 -7.01 25.15 -0.26
N LYS A 591 -7.86 25.98 -0.89
CA LYS A 591 -8.58 25.67 -2.14
C LYS A 591 -8.13 26.50 -3.32
N GLY A 592 -7.29 27.50 -3.12
CA GLY A 592 -6.87 28.44 -4.15
C GLY A 592 -7.97 29.42 -4.56
N LEU A 593 -8.09 29.70 -5.85
CA LEU A 593 -9.05 30.64 -6.41
C LEU A 593 -10.35 29.92 -6.79
N VAL A 594 -11.43 30.22 -6.08
CA VAL A 594 -12.76 29.68 -6.36
C VAL A 594 -13.53 30.66 -7.25
N ILE A 595 -13.96 30.21 -8.42
CA ILE A 595 -14.66 31.01 -9.44
C ILE A 595 -16.14 30.89 -9.23
N HIS A 596 -16.82 32.04 -9.06
CA HIS A 596 -18.26 32.14 -8.95
C HIS A 596 -18.85 32.97 -10.09
N LEU A 597 -20.15 32.76 -10.37
CA LEU A 597 -20.91 33.74 -11.13
C LEU A 597 -20.95 35.09 -10.39
N GLU A 598 -20.80 36.21 -11.08
CA GLU A 598 -20.90 37.52 -10.47
C GLU A 598 -22.24 37.74 -9.74
N SER A 599 -23.31 37.13 -10.21
CA SER A 599 -24.66 37.17 -9.60
C SER A 599 -24.86 36.18 -8.45
N CYS A 600 -23.87 35.39 -8.05
CA CYS A 600 -24.01 34.35 -7.05
C CYS A 600 -24.38 34.93 -5.67
N ARG A 601 -25.42 34.32 -5.04
CA ARG A 601 -25.93 34.75 -3.72
C ARG A 601 -24.87 34.64 -2.60
N ASN A 602 -24.03 33.62 -2.67
CA ASN A 602 -22.97 33.40 -1.70
C ASN A 602 -21.86 34.48 -1.77
N LEU A 603 -21.79 35.26 -2.86
CA LEU A 603 -20.88 36.38 -2.94
C LEU A 603 -21.34 37.61 -2.19
N LYS A 604 -22.61 37.71 -1.72
CA LYS A 604 -23.10 38.88 -0.97
C LYS A 604 -22.34 39.09 0.35
N GLU A 605 -22.06 38.01 1.07
CA GLU A 605 -21.27 38.03 2.30
C GLU A 605 -19.77 38.27 2.02
N ILE A 606 -19.28 37.78 0.88
CA ILE A 606 -17.88 37.85 0.47
C ILE A 606 -17.53 39.28 -0.02
N ARG A 607 -18.46 39.98 -0.66
CA ARG A 607 -18.29 41.39 -1.10
C ARG A 607 -18.03 42.38 0.03
N SER A 608 -18.35 42.02 1.28
CA SER A 608 -17.96 42.80 2.45
C SER A 608 -16.47 42.79 2.74
N ASN A 609 -15.69 41.85 2.12
CA ASN A 609 -14.22 41.80 2.18
C ASN A 609 -13.61 41.93 0.77
N PRO A 610 -13.52 43.15 0.22
CA PRO A 610 -13.03 43.39 -1.15
C PRO A 610 -11.62 42.86 -1.43
N GLU A 611 -10.78 42.73 -0.41
CA GLU A 611 -9.40 42.25 -0.52
C GLU A 611 -9.29 40.77 -0.91
N LYS A 612 -10.36 39.99 -0.70
CA LYS A 612 -10.44 38.57 -1.05
C LYS A 612 -11.16 38.32 -2.38
N CYS A 613 -11.73 39.38 -2.98
CA CYS A 613 -12.45 39.29 -4.25
C CYS A 613 -11.59 39.81 -5.39
N MET A 614 -11.62 39.14 -6.52
CA MET A 614 -10.82 39.47 -7.68
C MET A 614 -11.69 39.43 -8.94
N PRO A 615 -11.73 40.51 -9.75
CA PRO A 615 -12.40 40.47 -11.05
C PRO A 615 -11.65 39.53 -12.00
N LEU A 616 -12.40 38.66 -12.65
CA LEU A 616 -11.88 37.65 -13.57
C LEU A 616 -12.50 37.83 -14.97
N THR A 617 -11.74 37.49 -15.99
CA THR A 617 -12.23 37.33 -17.36
C THR A 617 -11.75 36.00 -17.92
N TRP A 618 -12.58 35.40 -18.78
CA TRP A 618 -12.21 34.19 -19.51
C TRP A 618 -11.16 34.52 -20.59
N SER A 619 -10.25 33.56 -20.82
CA SER A 619 -9.36 33.58 -21.99
C SER A 619 -10.20 33.51 -23.27
N THR A 620 -9.69 34.07 -24.36
CA THR A 620 -10.33 34.02 -25.69
C THR A 620 -10.36 32.61 -26.29
N VAL A 621 -9.45 31.74 -25.86
CA VAL A 621 -9.40 30.35 -26.29
C VAL A 621 -9.47 29.49 -25.02
N VAL A 622 -10.61 28.86 -24.77
CA VAL A 622 -10.79 27.97 -23.62
C VAL A 622 -11.02 26.58 -24.13
N THR A 623 -10.11 25.65 -23.80
CA THR A 623 -10.25 24.23 -24.06
C THR A 623 -10.65 23.55 -22.76
N GLY A 624 -11.92 23.15 -22.61
CA GLY A 624 -12.38 22.47 -21.41
C GLY A 624 -13.90 22.27 -21.40
N GLU A 625 -14.35 21.36 -20.53
CA GLU A 625 -15.74 21.11 -20.26
C GLU A 625 -16.11 21.59 -18.86
N PHE A 626 -17.28 22.19 -18.72
CA PHE A 626 -17.75 22.80 -17.49
C PHE A 626 -19.01 22.09 -17.01
N PRO A 627 -19.08 21.66 -15.74
CA PRO A 627 -20.29 21.08 -15.18
C PRO A 627 -21.36 22.16 -15.01
N VAL A 628 -22.60 21.83 -15.42
CA VAL A 628 -23.77 22.68 -15.26
C VAL A 628 -24.97 21.87 -14.81
N GLU A 629 -25.76 22.45 -13.91
CA GLU A 629 -26.99 21.85 -13.43
C GLU A 629 -28.19 22.46 -14.17
N ILE A 630 -29.02 21.58 -14.76
CA ILE A 630 -30.29 21.96 -15.38
C ILE A 630 -31.46 21.26 -14.68
N LYS A 631 -32.60 21.92 -14.62
CA LYS A 631 -33.87 21.37 -14.15
C LYS A 631 -34.86 21.29 -15.29
N VAL A 632 -35.46 20.11 -15.45
CA VAL A 632 -36.46 19.81 -16.46
C VAL A 632 -37.76 19.45 -15.74
N GLU A 633 -38.77 20.31 -15.84
CA GLU A 633 -40.12 20.04 -15.36
C GLU A 633 -40.90 19.28 -16.43
N ILE A 634 -41.38 18.11 -16.09
CA ILE A 634 -42.04 17.20 -17.08
C ILE A 634 -43.37 16.70 -16.57
N THR A 635 -44.25 16.29 -17.48
CA THR A 635 -45.33 15.37 -17.18
C THR A 635 -44.78 13.95 -17.12
N PRO A 636 -45.01 13.16 -16.05
CA PRO A 636 -44.45 11.82 -15.91
C PRO A 636 -44.79 10.94 -17.14
N GLU A 637 -43.76 10.48 -17.85
CA GLU A 637 -43.92 9.60 -19.03
C GLU A 637 -42.81 8.53 -19.01
N ARG A 638 -43.19 7.28 -19.33
CA ARG A 638 -42.26 6.18 -19.40
C ARG A 638 -41.27 6.38 -20.54
N GLY A 639 -39.97 6.17 -20.31
CA GLY A 639 -38.91 6.30 -21.29
C GLY A 639 -38.37 7.72 -21.48
N PHE A 640 -38.92 8.75 -20.83
CA PHE A 640 -38.47 10.13 -20.95
C PHE A 640 -36.99 10.33 -20.63
N ILE A 641 -36.49 9.69 -19.55
CA ILE A 641 -35.08 9.79 -19.16
C ILE A 641 -34.14 9.30 -20.28
N ALA A 642 -34.51 8.20 -20.93
CA ALA A 642 -33.74 7.66 -22.05
C ALA A 642 -33.74 8.62 -23.26
N ALA A 643 -34.88 9.19 -23.56
CA ALA A 643 -35.02 10.18 -24.67
C ALA A 643 -34.24 11.47 -24.34
N LEU A 644 -34.28 11.96 -23.12
CA LEU A 644 -33.52 13.12 -22.64
C LEU A 644 -32.01 12.86 -22.73
N ALA A 645 -31.57 11.70 -22.24
CA ALA A 645 -30.15 11.32 -22.26
C ALA A 645 -29.62 11.19 -23.71
N SER A 646 -30.41 10.58 -24.62
CA SER A 646 -30.04 10.49 -26.01
C SER A 646 -29.85 11.89 -26.64
N ARG A 647 -30.78 12.81 -26.38
CA ARG A 647 -30.72 14.19 -26.90
C ARG A 647 -29.53 14.98 -26.38
N ILE A 648 -29.16 14.79 -25.12
CA ILE A 648 -27.99 15.43 -24.52
C ILE A 648 -26.69 14.86 -25.12
N THR A 649 -26.63 13.55 -25.34
CA THR A 649 -25.45 12.88 -25.90
C THR A 649 -25.27 13.23 -27.40
N GLU A 650 -26.36 13.43 -28.15
CA GLU A 650 -26.31 13.88 -29.55
C GLU A 650 -25.62 15.23 -29.72
N GLU A 651 -25.56 16.05 -28.69
CA GLU A 651 -24.84 17.35 -28.64
C GLU A 651 -23.43 17.24 -28.06
N ASP A 652 -22.83 16.06 -28.00
CA ASP A 652 -21.50 15.83 -27.44
C ASP A 652 -21.36 16.27 -25.96
N ALA A 653 -22.43 16.24 -25.18
CA ALA A 653 -22.42 16.54 -23.76
C ALA A 653 -22.44 15.26 -22.92
N THR A 654 -21.64 15.23 -21.84
CA THR A 654 -21.59 14.10 -20.92
C THR A 654 -22.52 14.36 -19.74
N ILE A 655 -23.33 13.37 -19.40
CA ILE A 655 -24.18 13.41 -18.21
C ILE A 655 -23.41 12.85 -17.02
N GLU A 656 -23.21 13.65 -15.99
CA GLU A 656 -22.54 13.21 -14.75
C GLU A 656 -23.54 12.62 -13.75
N GLN A 657 -24.73 13.22 -13.66
CA GLN A 657 -25.75 12.80 -12.70
C GLN A 657 -27.16 13.10 -13.22
N ILE A 658 -28.08 12.18 -13.01
CA ILE A 658 -29.54 12.39 -13.20
C ILE A 658 -30.26 11.98 -11.91
N SER A 659 -31.17 12.82 -11.45
CA SER A 659 -32.09 12.49 -10.35
C SER A 659 -33.51 12.95 -10.71
N VAL A 660 -34.50 12.19 -10.25
CA VAL A 660 -35.92 12.50 -10.51
C VAL A 660 -36.62 12.70 -9.19
N ASN A 661 -37.25 13.85 -9.04
CA ASN A 661 -38.01 14.23 -7.87
C ASN A 661 -39.45 14.46 -8.27
N GLU A 662 -40.43 13.82 -7.58
CA GLU A 662 -41.85 14.08 -7.77
C GLU A 662 -42.23 15.37 -7.06
N LYS A 663 -42.78 16.36 -7.80
CA LYS A 663 -43.24 17.63 -7.26
C LYS A 663 -44.70 17.54 -6.86
N ASP A 664 -45.49 16.93 -7.70
CA ASP A 664 -46.91 16.65 -7.53
C ASP A 664 -47.32 15.45 -8.41
N PRO A 665 -48.55 14.87 -8.30
CA PRO A 665 -48.97 13.70 -9.08
C PRO A 665 -48.92 13.89 -10.61
N TYR A 666 -48.82 15.11 -11.08
CA TYR A 666 -48.85 15.47 -12.51
C TYR A 666 -47.56 16.10 -13.02
N THR A 667 -46.57 16.33 -12.14
CA THR A 667 -45.34 17.03 -12.51
C THR A 667 -44.15 16.39 -11.76
N SER A 668 -43.15 15.94 -12.54
CA SER A 668 -41.86 15.53 -12.01
C SER A 668 -40.78 16.52 -12.41
N ILE A 669 -39.78 16.70 -11.56
CA ILE A 669 -38.58 17.48 -11.83
C ILE A 669 -37.42 16.52 -12.03
N VAL A 670 -36.79 16.61 -13.18
CA VAL A 670 -35.55 15.89 -13.48
C VAL A 670 -34.39 16.88 -13.33
N ASP A 671 -33.56 16.62 -12.30
CA ASP A 671 -32.32 17.36 -12.09
C ASP A 671 -31.19 16.63 -12.83
N VAL A 672 -30.52 17.33 -13.73
CA VAL A 672 -29.43 16.78 -14.55
C VAL A 672 -28.18 17.64 -14.37
N VAL A 673 -27.07 17.02 -13.98
CA VAL A 673 -25.75 17.62 -14.05
C VAL A 673 -25.05 17.07 -15.29
N LEU A 674 -24.63 17.97 -16.17
CA LEU A 674 -24.00 17.64 -17.45
C LEU A 674 -22.80 18.56 -17.70
N THR A 675 -21.87 18.15 -18.57
CA THR A 675 -20.73 18.96 -18.98
C THR A 675 -21.01 19.69 -20.28
N VAL A 676 -20.62 20.97 -20.35
CA VAL A 676 -20.78 21.81 -21.56
C VAL A 676 -19.49 22.60 -21.81
N ARG A 677 -19.25 22.94 -23.09
CA ARG A 677 -18.08 23.73 -23.50
C ARG A 677 -18.25 25.22 -23.18
N ASP A 678 -19.42 25.78 -23.43
CA ASP A 678 -19.73 27.19 -23.23
C ASP A 678 -21.24 27.44 -23.14
N ARG A 679 -21.62 28.72 -23.10
CA ARG A 679 -23.03 29.15 -23.05
C ARG A 679 -23.82 28.83 -24.34
N ILE A 680 -23.16 28.77 -25.49
CA ILE A 680 -23.80 28.48 -26.79
C ILE A 680 -24.16 27.01 -26.82
N HIS A 681 -23.20 26.15 -26.47
CA HIS A 681 -23.41 24.69 -26.36
C HIS A 681 -24.54 24.35 -25.37
N LEU A 682 -24.58 25.00 -24.21
CA LEU A 682 -25.68 24.83 -23.25
C LEU A 682 -27.05 25.26 -23.88
N ALA A 683 -27.08 26.37 -24.61
CA ALA A 683 -28.31 26.86 -25.26
C ALA A 683 -28.84 25.88 -26.30
N ASP A 684 -27.98 25.23 -27.06
CA ASP A 684 -28.38 24.24 -28.06
C ASP A 684 -28.94 22.97 -27.38
N ILE A 685 -28.31 22.47 -26.35
CA ILE A 685 -28.83 21.37 -25.50
C ILE A 685 -30.22 21.72 -24.94
N LEU A 686 -30.39 22.88 -24.34
CA LEU A 686 -31.66 23.32 -23.75
C LEU A 686 -32.75 23.43 -24.86
N ARG A 687 -32.40 23.91 -26.05
CA ARG A 687 -33.35 24.03 -27.19
C ARG A 687 -33.82 22.66 -27.64
N ARG A 688 -32.93 21.71 -27.82
CA ARG A 688 -33.28 20.34 -28.26
C ARG A 688 -34.03 19.57 -27.16
N ALA A 689 -33.60 19.67 -25.93
CA ALA A 689 -34.32 19.03 -24.83
C ALA A 689 -35.75 19.59 -24.64
N ARG A 690 -35.97 20.89 -24.91
CA ARG A 690 -37.32 21.52 -24.89
C ARG A 690 -38.26 20.99 -25.93
N SER A 691 -37.78 20.44 -27.07
CA SER A 691 -38.61 19.86 -28.12
C SER A 691 -39.23 18.51 -27.78
N LEU A 692 -38.83 17.90 -26.68
CA LEU A 692 -39.41 16.65 -26.20
C LEU A 692 -40.82 16.92 -25.61
N THR A 693 -41.80 16.15 -26.06
CA THR A 693 -43.24 16.34 -25.77
C THR A 693 -43.59 16.45 -24.28
N PRO A 694 -42.98 15.67 -23.33
CA PRO A 694 -43.29 15.76 -21.92
C PRO A 694 -42.74 17.00 -21.22
N VAL A 695 -41.82 17.78 -21.83
CA VAL A 695 -41.14 18.91 -21.20
C VAL A 695 -42.06 20.11 -21.14
N ARG A 696 -42.37 20.53 -19.91
CA ARG A 696 -43.13 21.75 -19.61
C ARG A 696 -42.21 22.97 -19.53
N ARG A 697 -41.10 22.79 -18.82
CA ARG A 697 -40.12 23.84 -18.58
C ARG A 697 -38.72 23.25 -18.44
N ILE A 698 -37.73 23.92 -19.01
CA ILE A 698 -36.31 23.59 -18.82
C ILE A 698 -35.53 24.87 -18.55
N TYR A 699 -34.66 24.84 -17.54
CA TYR A 699 -33.85 25.98 -17.21
C TYR A 699 -32.57 25.56 -16.47
N ARG A 700 -31.54 26.38 -16.62
CA ARG A 700 -30.29 26.23 -15.85
C ARG A 700 -30.53 26.67 -14.41
N VAL A 701 -30.03 25.91 -13.44
CA VAL A 701 -30.04 26.29 -12.03
C VAL A 701 -29.03 27.38 -11.82
N LYS A 702 -29.51 28.59 -11.53
CA LYS A 702 -28.70 29.68 -11.02
C LYS A 702 -29.17 29.94 -9.60
N ASN A 703 -28.42 29.55 -8.60
CA ASN A 703 -28.69 29.95 -7.22
C ASN A 703 -28.47 31.46 -7.10
N GLN A 704 -29.51 32.23 -7.44
CA GLN A 704 -29.57 33.68 -7.34
C GLN A 704 -29.94 34.13 -5.91
#